data_79d823785a5a76af2524693f587c1435
#
_entry.id   79d823785a5a76af2524693f587c1435
#
_cell.length_a   1.000
_cell.length_b   1.000
_cell.length_c   1.000
_cell.angle_alpha   90.00
_cell.angle_beta   90.00
_cell.angle_gamma   90.00
#
_symmetry.space_group_name_H-M   'P 1'
#
loop_
_entity.id
_entity.type
_entity.pdbx_description
1 polymer ?
#
loop_
_entity_poly.entity_id
_entity_poly.type
_entity_poly.pdbx_seq_one_letter_code
_entity_poly.pdbx_strand_id
1 'polypeptide(L)'
;MKKLCAMAATVAALMLASCCGGAGDGSLKLVDNKDVVVDDQFWSPRYMQWATVTASDVLNKFEGRNVADKQEGHMYSVVENFDSVAAGKRDIGKHAGFPWFDGLIYESIRGISDLLALHPNQEIEARLDDIIAHIETAQESEPDGFLNTYTQLVENSHRWGENGGLLRWMHDVYNSGMMVEAGVHYYNATGKTTMLRVATRQANLMCSYMGELPKHNVVPAHSGPEEAMVKLYRLYKDHPELASKVGLSVDADEYLRLAEFWIENRGHHCGLPLWGTWGNGEAEKWIKDNHYGEEQYGEHSRPSFGDYAQDSIPVFEQCTIEGHAVRATLLMTGVVAAAIENHDTSYVSAGKRLWDNMVGRRMFVTGGVGAVHFDEKFGEDYFLPTDAYLETCAAVGAAFYSQKLNQLTADARYFDEFERSLYNNVLTGISLEGTKYTYQNPLNSDTHSRWEWHECPCCPPMFLKLVSVVPSFIYAYRGNDVYVNMFIGSRTSIPAKSGAVTITQSTDYPWHGHVKINVDCGVTRQMALHVRIPGWAQSVENPFGLYNSAVSSAVKLSVNGKAIAVNIVDGYAVINREWCADDVLEMELPMEPRVITANEQVKQLNGMCALACGPIIYSLEKSDNAEVASLAIDTTAPMSVRFEPNMLGGVNVIKGTGVADGKSAEFTAIPYFALGNRGHEPYRTWLPIKQ
;
A
#
# COMPACT_ATOMS: atom_id res chain seq x y z
N MET A 1 21.68 -52.26 -11.33
CA MET A 1 21.52 -51.16 -10.36
C MET A 1 22.38 -49.91 -10.62
N LYS A 2 23.50 -49.97 -11.39
CA LYS A 2 24.33 -48.78 -11.69
C LYS A 2 23.84 -47.91 -12.85
N LYS A 3 22.90 -48.36 -13.70
CA LYS A 3 22.34 -47.58 -14.82
C LYS A 3 21.06 -46.82 -14.50
N LEU A 4 20.36 -47.14 -13.37
CA LEU A 4 19.20 -46.38 -12.94
C LEU A 4 19.55 -45.10 -12.12
N CYS A 5 20.72 -45.10 -11.46
CA CYS A 5 21.17 -43.90 -10.72
C CYS A 5 21.67 -42.78 -11.62
N ALA A 6 22.10 -43.06 -12.85
CA ALA A 6 22.59 -42.05 -13.79
C ALA A 6 21.44 -41.28 -14.47
N MET A 7 20.26 -41.88 -14.64
CA MET A 7 19.08 -41.19 -15.22
C MET A 7 18.37 -40.28 -14.21
N ALA A 8 18.36 -40.62 -12.91
CA ALA A 8 17.78 -39.79 -11.88
C ALA A 8 18.60 -38.52 -11.60
N ALA A 9 19.92 -38.59 -11.73
CA ALA A 9 20.82 -37.43 -11.57
C ALA A 9 20.72 -36.44 -12.73
N THR A 10 20.41 -36.87 -13.93
CA THR A 10 20.29 -36.01 -15.13
C THR A 10 18.94 -35.29 -15.16
N VAL A 11 17.86 -35.87 -14.62
CA VAL A 11 16.55 -35.22 -14.52
C VAL A 11 16.52 -34.22 -13.38
N ALA A 12 17.20 -34.48 -12.24
CA ALA A 12 17.35 -33.52 -11.16
C ALA A 12 18.22 -32.32 -11.52
N ALA A 13 19.25 -32.51 -12.37
CA ALA A 13 20.08 -31.40 -12.87
C ALA A 13 19.35 -30.52 -13.89
N LEU A 14 18.38 -31.06 -14.63
CA LEU A 14 17.54 -30.27 -15.55
C LEU A 14 16.42 -29.49 -14.86
N MET A 15 15.96 -29.92 -13.70
CA MET A 15 15.00 -29.13 -12.90
C MET A 15 15.66 -28.03 -12.04
N LEU A 16 16.94 -28.14 -11.73
CA LEU A 16 17.71 -27.09 -11.04
C LEU A 16 18.25 -26.01 -12.00
N ALA A 17 18.32 -26.29 -13.31
CA ALA A 17 18.74 -25.32 -14.32
C ALA A 17 17.60 -24.39 -14.79
N SER A 18 16.35 -24.65 -14.38
CA SER A 18 15.18 -23.78 -14.70
C SER A 18 14.97 -22.66 -13.68
N CYS A 19 15.75 -22.62 -12.59
CA CYS A 19 15.68 -21.54 -11.59
C CYS A 19 16.84 -20.52 -11.73
N CYS A 20 17.76 -20.72 -12.67
CA CYS A 20 18.76 -19.74 -13.07
C CYS A 20 18.42 -19.24 -14.47
N GLY A 21 17.26 -18.63 -14.64
CA GLY A 21 17.02 -17.72 -15.74
C GLY A 21 18.09 -16.64 -15.64
N GLY A 22 18.93 -16.53 -16.68
CA GLY A 22 20.08 -15.64 -16.69
C GLY A 22 19.74 -14.26 -16.21
N ALA A 23 20.70 -13.58 -15.58
CA ALA A 23 20.71 -12.17 -15.25
C ALA A 23 20.45 -11.32 -16.52
N GLY A 24 19.19 -11.27 -16.96
CA GLY A 24 18.66 -10.40 -17.98
C GLY A 24 18.13 -9.17 -17.28
N ASP A 25 18.80 -8.09 -17.53
CA ASP A 25 18.42 -6.69 -17.40
C ASP A 25 17.21 -6.37 -16.50
N GLY A 26 17.37 -6.58 -15.17
CA GLY A 26 16.72 -5.83 -14.14
C GLY A 26 15.22 -6.09 -13.88
N SER A 27 14.76 -5.37 -12.89
CA SER A 27 13.36 -5.23 -12.49
C SER A 27 12.48 -4.60 -13.58
N LEU A 28 11.17 -4.73 -13.46
CA LEU A 28 10.24 -4.01 -14.31
C LEU A 28 10.39 -2.49 -14.12
N LYS A 29 10.33 -1.75 -15.22
CA LYS A 29 10.23 -0.29 -15.21
C LYS A 29 8.76 0.09 -15.27
N LEU A 30 8.37 1.03 -14.43
CA LEU A 30 7.02 1.59 -14.40
C LEU A 30 6.91 2.73 -15.41
N VAL A 31 5.69 3.04 -15.81
CA VAL A 31 5.39 4.24 -16.60
C VAL A 31 5.16 5.40 -15.63
N ASP A 32 5.69 6.58 -15.96
CA ASP A 32 5.46 7.76 -15.11
C ASP A 32 3.97 8.07 -14.99
N ASN A 33 3.55 8.43 -13.79
CA ASN A 33 2.14 8.70 -13.48
C ASN A 33 1.51 9.74 -14.41
N LYS A 34 2.23 10.81 -14.73
CA LYS A 34 1.80 11.89 -15.65
C LYS A 34 1.63 11.44 -17.10
N ASP A 35 2.23 10.33 -17.51
CA ASP A 35 2.20 9.81 -18.87
C ASP A 35 1.07 8.79 -19.09
N VAL A 36 0.25 8.55 -18.06
CA VAL A 36 -0.91 7.67 -18.12
C VAL A 36 -2.20 8.49 -18.02
N VAL A 37 -2.97 8.50 -19.09
CA VAL A 37 -4.30 9.14 -19.10
C VAL A 37 -5.35 8.09 -18.76
N VAL A 38 -6.01 8.26 -17.62
CA VAL A 38 -7.12 7.39 -17.18
C VAL A 38 -8.42 7.93 -17.72
N ASP A 39 -9.22 7.07 -18.38
CA ASP A 39 -10.51 7.41 -18.96
C ASP A 39 -11.45 6.21 -18.87
N ASP A 40 -12.16 6.10 -17.76
CA ASP A 40 -13.16 5.06 -17.51
C ASP A 40 -14.30 5.51 -16.58
N GLN A 41 -15.28 4.63 -16.38
CA GLN A 41 -16.47 4.94 -15.56
C GLN A 41 -16.24 4.71 -14.05
N PHE A 42 -15.18 4.00 -13.66
CA PHE A 42 -14.91 3.68 -12.25
C PHE A 42 -13.86 4.62 -11.64
N TRP A 43 -12.69 4.77 -12.29
CA TRP A 43 -11.55 5.50 -11.73
C TRP A 43 -11.59 7.01 -12.03
N SER A 44 -11.97 7.42 -13.26
CA SER A 44 -11.93 8.83 -13.64
C SER A 44 -12.79 9.73 -12.75
N PRO A 45 -14.05 9.38 -12.39
CA PRO A 45 -14.84 10.19 -11.47
C PRO A 45 -14.23 10.26 -10.06
N ARG A 46 -13.58 9.19 -9.62
CA ARG A 46 -12.90 9.11 -8.31
C ARG A 46 -11.66 9.99 -8.27
N TYR A 47 -10.82 9.94 -9.30
CA TYR A 47 -9.65 10.82 -9.39
C TYR A 47 -10.05 12.29 -9.40
N MET A 48 -11.07 12.65 -10.15
CA MET A 48 -11.59 14.02 -10.14
C MET A 48 -12.05 14.42 -8.73
N GLN A 49 -12.77 13.57 -8.03
CA GLN A 49 -13.25 13.84 -6.68
C GLN A 49 -12.07 13.95 -5.69
N TRP A 50 -11.10 13.04 -5.74
CA TRP A 50 -9.94 13.07 -4.84
C TRP A 50 -9.07 14.30 -5.09
N ALA A 51 -8.87 14.69 -6.35
CA ALA A 51 -8.08 15.87 -6.71
C ALA A 51 -8.75 17.20 -6.34
N THR A 52 -10.08 17.23 -6.19
CA THR A 52 -10.82 18.48 -5.91
C THR A 52 -11.41 18.50 -4.50
N VAL A 53 -12.19 17.49 -4.14
CA VAL A 53 -12.91 17.44 -2.86
C VAL A 53 -12.00 16.94 -1.75
N THR A 54 -11.42 15.75 -1.91
CA THR A 54 -10.66 15.12 -0.82
C THR A 54 -9.35 15.85 -0.53
N ALA A 55 -8.61 16.26 -1.56
CA ALA A 55 -7.39 17.07 -1.38
C ALA A 55 -7.69 18.36 -0.61
N SER A 56 -8.76 19.07 -0.97
CA SER A 56 -9.17 20.27 -0.27
C SER A 56 -9.61 20.00 1.18
N ASP A 57 -10.35 18.92 1.42
CA ASP A 57 -10.81 18.51 2.74
C ASP A 57 -9.65 18.18 3.69
N VAL A 58 -8.69 17.38 3.22
CA VAL A 58 -7.49 17.01 3.97
C VAL A 58 -6.64 18.25 4.31
N LEU A 59 -6.39 19.13 3.33
CA LEU A 59 -5.64 20.37 3.58
C LEU A 59 -6.37 21.29 4.56
N ASN A 60 -7.70 21.46 4.42
CA ASN A 60 -8.49 22.28 5.34
C ASN A 60 -8.33 21.80 6.79
N LYS A 61 -8.34 20.50 7.02
CA LYS A 61 -8.22 19.90 8.35
C LYS A 61 -6.82 20.07 8.93
N PHE A 62 -5.78 19.91 8.15
CA PHE A 62 -4.40 20.19 8.61
C PHE A 62 -4.10 21.70 8.80
N GLU A 63 -4.75 22.56 8.05
CA GLU A 63 -4.68 24.02 8.24
C GLU A 63 -5.59 24.53 9.35
N GLY A 64 -6.40 23.68 9.97
CA GLY A 64 -7.36 24.07 11.02
C GLY A 64 -8.55 24.90 10.50
N ARG A 65 -8.85 24.81 9.20
CA ARG A 65 -9.97 25.49 8.56
C ARG A 65 -11.22 24.58 8.54
N ASN A 66 -12.41 25.17 8.76
CA ASN A 66 -13.73 24.54 8.52
C ASN A 66 -13.97 23.18 9.18
N VAL A 67 -13.47 22.93 10.36
CA VAL A 67 -13.82 21.73 11.11
C VAL A 67 -15.03 22.06 11.97
N ALA A 68 -16.20 21.59 11.54
CA ALA A 68 -17.49 21.89 12.18
C ALA A 68 -17.61 21.30 13.60
N ASP A 69 -16.90 20.20 13.88
CA ASP A 69 -16.88 19.55 15.18
C ASP A 69 -15.59 19.86 15.93
N LYS A 70 -15.68 20.82 16.83
CA LYS A 70 -14.70 21.05 17.88
C LYS A 70 -14.84 19.97 18.95
N GLN A 71 -14.51 18.73 18.63
CA GLN A 71 -14.16 17.79 19.69
C GLN A 71 -12.92 18.32 20.37
N GLU A 72 -13.04 18.54 21.67
CA GLU A 72 -11.99 19.15 22.49
C GLU A 72 -10.63 18.51 22.18
N GLY A 73 -9.69 19.30 21.69
CA GLY A 73 -8.29 18.96 21.52
C GLY A 73 -7.80 18.60 20.11
N HIS A 74 -8.63 18.55 19.06
CA HIS A 74 -8.23 18.00 17.77
C HIS A 74 -8.17 18.99 16.59
N MET A 75 -8.19 20.28 16.86
CA MET A 75 -8.19 21.31 15.82
C MET A 75 -6.99 22.22 15.92
N TYR A 76 -6.00 21.86 15.15
CA TYR A 76 -4.76 22.60 15.11
C TYR A 76 -4.38 22.90 13.67
N SER A 77 -3.85 24.08 13.42
CA SER A 77 -3.09 24.34 12.23
C SER A 77 -1.69 23.74 12.40
N VAL A 78 -1.36 22.72 11.66
CA VAL A 78 0.02 22.19 11.61
C VAL A 78 0.98 23.25 11.11
N VAL A 79 0.52 24.18 10.26
CA VAL A 79 1.29 25.32 9.76
C VAL A 79 1.78 26.22 10.90
N GLU A 80 0.98 26.40 11.96
CA GLU A 80 1.40 27.18 13.14
C GLU A 80 2.61 26.59 13.89
N ASN A 81 2.82 25.27 13.81
CA ASN A 81 4.01 24.64 14.36
C ASN A 81 5.27 25.09 13.58
N PHE A 82 5.20 25.07 12.24
CA PHE A 82 6.31 25.55 11.40
C PHE A 82 6.59 27.03 11.64
N ASP A 83 5.56 27.88 11.72
CA ASP A 83 5.71 29.31 12.03
C ASP A 83 6.36 29.53 13.40
N SER A 84 6.01 28.72 14.38
CA SER A 84 6.60 28.78 15.71
C SER A 84 8.08 28.43 15.70
N VAL A 85 8.47 27.39 14.95
CA VAL A 85 9.88 27.03 14.76
C VAL A 85 10.63 28.14 14.00
N ALA A 86 10.04 28.64 12.91
CA ALA A 86 10.60 29.76 12.13
C ALA A 86 10.82 31.01 12.97
N ALA A 87 9.96 31.30 13.95
CA ALA A 87 10.11 32.39 14.91
C ALA A 87 11.16 32.13 16.02
N GLY A 88 11.92 31.02 15.93
CA GLY A 88 12.95 30.65 16.88
C GLY A 88 12.44 30.14 18.23
N LYS A 89 11.16 29.75 18.34
CA LYS A 89 10.64 29.15 19.58
C LYS A 89 11.17 27.72 19.72
N ARG A 90 11.61 27.38 20.94
CA ARG A 90 12.11 26.06 21.33
C ARG A 90 11.64 25.74 22.75
N ASP A 91 11.39 24.46 23.04
CA ASP A 91 11.03 23.98 24.40
C ASP A 91 9.88 24.78 25.05
N ILE A 92 8.88 25.18 24.26
CA ILE A 92 7.71 25.92 24.78
C ILE A 92 6.63 24.98 25.37
N GLY A 93 6.83 23.65 25.28
CA GLY A 93 5.89 22.65 25.80
C GLY A 93 4.53 22.64 25.11
N LYS A 94 4.44 23.20 23.88
CA LYS A 94 3.19 23.31 23.13
C LYS A 94 3.43 22.99 21.65
N HIS A 95 2.64 22.03 21.16
CA HIS A 95 2.63 21.58 19.77
C HIS A 95 1.18 21.29 19.33
N ALA A 96 0.86 21.60 18.10
CA ALA A 96 -0.44 21.32 17.52
C ALA A 96 -0.48 19.89 16.96
N GLY A 97 -1.34 19.04 17.50
CA GLY A 97 -1.47 17.63 17.13
C GLY A 97 -0.41 16.71 17.75
N PHE A 98 -0.39 15.45 17.31
CA PHE A 98 0.58 14.46 17.75
C PHE A 98 1.97 14.68 17.16
N PRO A 99 3.04 14.10 17.74
CA PRO A 99 4.42 14.30 17.28
C PRO A 99 4.66 13.97 15.80
N TRP A 100 3.87 13.06 15.22
CA TRP A 100 4.01 12.65 13.82
C TRP A 100 3.18 13.48 12.82
N PHE A 101 2.56 14.59 13.25
CA PHE A 101 1.74 15.40 12.35
C PHE A 101 2.53 16.07 11.24
N ASP A 102 3.80 16.39 11.46
CA ASP A 102 4.70 16.84 10.40
C ASP A 102 4.78 15.77 9.28
N GLY A 103 4.95 14.50 9.64
CA GLY A 103 4.95 13.39 8.69
C GLY A 103 3.66 13.28 7.90
N LEU A 104 2.50 13.49 8.56
CA LEU A 104 1.19 13.37 7.90
C LEU A 104 0.94 14.51 6.89
N ILE A 105 1.40 15.74 7.17
CA ILE A 105 1.30 16.82 6.17
C ILE A 105 2.25 16.55 4.99
N TYR A 106 3.45 16.00 5.22
CA TYR A 106 4.37 15.61 4.16
C TYR A 106 3.78 14.50 3.28
N GLU A 107 3.15 13.48 3.87
CA GLU A 107 2.42 12.44 3.11
C GLU A 107 1.25 13.03 2.31
N SER A 108 0.55 14.03 2.86
CA SER A 108 -0.51 14.75 2.15
C SER A 108 0.05 15.53 0.96
N ILE A 109 1.15 16.25 1.14
CA ILE A 109 1.85 16.95 0.05
C ILE A 109 2.20 15.94 -1.06
N ARG A 110 2.78 14.78 -0.71
CA ARG A 110 3.09 13.72 -1.66
C ARG A 110 1.86 13.27 -2.45
N GLY A 111 0.82 12.78 -1.76
CA GLY A 111 -0.36 12.21 -2.41
C GLY A 111 -1.12 13.23 -3.26
N ILE A 112 -1.23 14.47 -2.78
CA ILE A 112 -1.88 15.56 -3.52
C ILE A 112 -1.03 16.00 -4.73
N SER A 113 0.30 16.00 -4.62
CA SER A 113 1.18 16.29 -5.76
C SER A 113 0.99 15.27 -6.90
N ASP A 114 0.91 13.99 -6.58
CA ASP A 114 0.66 12.95 -7.57
C ASP A 114 -0.74 13.09 -8.22
N LEU A 115 -1.76 13.56 -7.46
CA LEU A 115 -3.06 13.90 -8.04
C LEU A 115 -2.99 15.12 -8.96
N LEU A 116 -2.16 16.13 -8.65
CA LEU A 116 -1.94 17.28 -9.53
C LEU A 116 -1.29 16.88 -10.86
N ALA A 117 -0.44 15.84 -10.87
CA ALA A 117 0.11 15.30 -12.11
C ALA A 117 -0.95 14.68 -13.01
N LEU A 118 -2.03 14.11 -12.42
CA LEU A 118 -3.16 13.52 -13.14
C LEU A 118 -4.24 14.56 -13.51
N HIS A 119 -4.54 15.46 -12.58
CA HIS A 119 -5.58 16.47 -12.67
C HIS A 119 -5.05 17.83 -12.19
N PRO A 120 -4.40 18.63 -13.04
CA PRO A 120 -3.86 19.92 -12.67
C PRO A 120 -4.94 20.84 -12.06
N ASN A 121 -4.63 21.41 -10.87
CA ASN A 121 -5.49 22.32 -10.13
C ASN A 121 -4.65 23.45 -9.52
N GLN A 122 -4.71 24.64 -10.10
CA GLN A 122 -3.89 25.78 -9.70
C GLN A 122 -4.17 26.25 -8.26
N GLU A 123 -5.41 26.13 -7.77
CA GLU A 123 -5.75 26.50 -6.40
C GLU A 123 -5.08 25.55 -5.39
N ILE A 124 -5.19 24.25 -5.61
CA ILE A 124 -4.56 23.24 -4.75
C ILE A 124 -3.03 23.35 -4.83
N GLU A 125 -2.47 23.53 -6.03
CA GLU A 125 -1.03 23.73 -6.21
C GLU A 125 -0.52 24.96 -5.45
N ALA A 126 -1.21 26.09 -5.52
CA ALA A 126 -0.85 27.29 -4.78
C ALA A 126 -0.93 27.10 -3.26
N ARG A 127 -1.88 26.29 -2.76
CA ARG A 127 -1.94 25.95 -1.33
C ARG A 127 -0.76 25.08 -0.91
N LEU A 128 -0.35 24.12 -1.74
CA LEU A 128 0.86 23.34 -1.46
C LEU A 128 2.11 24.20 -1.44
N ASP A 129 2.23 25.14 -2.40
CA ASP A 129 3.34 26.10 -2.45
C ASP A 129 3.42 26.95 -1.16
N ASP A 130 2.28 27.40 -0.65
CA ASP A 130 2.18 28.17 0.59
C ASP A 130 2.64 27.36 1.81
N ILE A 131 2.11 26.14 1.97
CA ILE A 131 2.53 25.24 3.05
C ILE A 131 4.03 24.92 2.95
N ILE A 132 4.54 24.65 1.75
CA ILE A 132 5.98 24.39 1.52
C ILE A 132 6.83 25.59 1.89
N ALA A 133 6.37 26.81 1.65
CA ALA A 133 7.10 28.02 2.05
C ALA A 133 7.23 28.15 3.58
N HIS A 134 6.18 27.80 4.35
CA HIS A 134 6.24 27.72 5.82
C HIS A 134 7.25 26.66 6.29
N ILE A 135 7.23 25.47 5.68
CA ILE A 135 8.18 24.38 5.97
C ILE A 135 9.61 24.83 5.69
N GLU A 136 9.87 25.43 4.53
CA GLU A 136 11.20 25.91 4.14
C GLU A 136 11.72 26.97 5.12
N THR A 137 10.89 27.96 5.46
CA THR A 137 11.23 29.01 6.41
C THR A 137 11.57 28.44 7.80
N ALA A 138 10.80 27.44 8.25
CA ALA A 138 11.07 26.74 9.51
C ALA A 138 12.42 26.00 9.47
N GLN A 139 12.72 25.27 8.41
CA GLN A 139 13.99 24.57 8.26
C GLN A 139 15.18 25.52 8.17
N GLU A 140 15.03 26.66 7.48
CA GLU A 140 16.10 27.69 7.36
C GLU A 140 16.42 28.36 8.68
N SER A 141 15.50 28.34 9.66
CA SER A 141 15.77 28.89 11.01
C SER A 141 16.73 28.02 11.83
N GLU A 142 17.03 26.80 11.41
CA GLU A 142 18.01 25.88 12.02
C GLU A 142 19.31 25.88 11.21
N PRO A 143 20.47 26.12 11.87
CA PRO A 143 21.74 26.19 11.17
C PRO A 143 22.14 24.94 10.42
N ASP A 144 21.81 23.75 10.97
CA ASP A 144 22.06 22.43 10.35
C ASP A 144 20.94 21.95 9.46
N GLY A 145 19.77 22.62 9.47
CA GLY A 145 18.61 22.26 8.66
C GLY A 145 17.74 21.18 9.23
N PHE A 146 17.88 20.83 10.51
CA PHE A 146 16.96 19.91 11.17
C PHE A 146 15.55 20.49 11.22
N LEU A 147 14.55 19.66 10.92
CA LEU A 147 13.15 20.04 11.11
C LEU A 147 12.34 18.85 11.58
N ASN A 148 11.88 18.92 12.82
CA ASN A 148 10.78 18.18 13.40
C ASN A 148 10.15 19.09 14.46
N THR A 149 8.97 19.62 14.16
CA THR A 149 8.38 20.70 14.96
C THR A 149 8.05 20.25 16.38
N TYR A 150 7.63 18.99 16.58
CA TYR A 150 7.36 18.47 17.93
C TYR A 150 8.66 18.48 18.76
N THR A 151 9.71 17.88 18.29
CA THR A 151 10.99 17.82 19.00
C THR A 151 11.48 19.24 19.32
N GLN A 152 11.49 20.15 18.35
CA GLN A 152 11.97 21.51 18.55
C GLN A 152 11.12 22.32 19.55
N LEU A 153 9.79 22.15 19.53
CA LEU A 153 8.88 22.93 20.35
C LEU A 153 8.65 22.34 21.75
N VAL A 154 8.86 21.05 21.95
CA VAL A 154 8.49 20.36 23.19
C VAL A 154 9.69 19.79 23.94
N GLU A 155 10.66 19.20 23.25
CA GLU A 155 11.79 18.47 23.86
C GLU A 155 13.05 18.53 22.97
N ASN A 156 13.50 19.72 22.68
CA ASN A 156 14.56 19.99 21.70
C ASN A 156 15.91 19.29 22.01
N SER A 157 16.19 18.97 23.27
CA SER A 157 17.38 18.20 23.68
C SER A 157 17.30 16.72 23.31
N HIS A 158 16.13 16.20 22.94
CA HIS A 158 15.90 14.79 22.62
C HIS A 158 16.00 14.48 21.12
N ARG A 159 16.49 15.41 20.31
CA ARG A 159 16.67 15.24 18.85
C ARG A 159 17.31 13.89 18.53
N TRP A 160 16.72 13.16 17.57
CA TRP A 160 17.16 11.81 17.17
C TRP A 160 17.16 10.76 18.29
N GLY A 161 16.39 10.99 19.36
CA GLY A 161 16.35 10.13 20.53
C GLY A 161 17.50 10.33 21.52
N GLU A 162 18.30 11.39 21.39
CA GLU A 162 19.33 11.71 22.35
C GLU A 162 18.76 12.05 23.74
N ASN A 163 19.61 11.96 24.75
CA ASN A 163 19.29 12.34 26.14
C ASN A 163 18.05 11.67 26.72
N GLY A 164 17.74 10.46 26.26
CA GLY A 164 16.57 9.70 26.71
C GLY A 164 15.29 9.98 25.91
N GLY A 165 15.40 10.59 24.73
CA GLY A 165 14.28 10.79 23.83
C GLY A 165 13.67 9.49 23.33
N LEU A 166 12.34 9.45 23.18
CA LEU A 166 11.58 8.29 22.77
C LEU A 166 11.22 8.37 21.28
N LEU A 167 12.01 7.78 20.41
CA LEU A 167 11.80 7.81 18.96
C LEU A 167 10.43 7.27 18.53
N ARG A 168 9.90 6.27 19.25
CA ARG A 168 8.53 5.78 19.02
C ARG A 168 7.47 6.87 19.13
N TRP A 169 7.68 7.83 20.03
CA TRP A 169 6.77 8.96 20.25
C TRP A 169 7.10 10.14 19.38
N MET A 170 8.38 10.56 19.36
CA MET A 170 8.84 11.77 18.66
C MET A 170 8.76 11.67 17.15
N HIS A 171 8.95 10.50 16.58
CA HIS A 171 8.89 10.23 15.14
C HIS A 171 9.89 11.01 14.27
N ASP A 172 11.00 11.50 14.81
CA ASP A 172 11.97 12.33 14.09
C ASP A 172 12.39 11.73 12.75
N VAL A 173 12.80 10.47 12.75
CA VAL A 173 13.28 9.79 11.54
C VAL A 173 12.14 9.54 10.55
N TYR A 174 10.95 9.15 11.06
CA TYR A 174 9.77 8.95 10.22
C TYR A 174 9.34 10.25 9.54
N ASN A 175 9.17 11.33 10.30
CA ASN A 175 8.79 12.63 9.75
C ASN A 175 9.80 13.11 8.70
N SER A 176 11.09 12.91 8.94
CA SER A 176 12.16 13.20 7.98
C SER A 176 12.05 12.38 6.70
N GLY A 177 11.76 11.09 6.82
CA GLY A 177 11.54 10.23 5.67
C GLY A 177 10.33 10.65 4.83
N MET A 178 9.22 11.03 5.48
CA MET A 178 8.02 11.53 4.77
C MET A 178 8.29 12.88 4.09
N MET A 179 9.10 13.74 4.71
CA MET A 179 9.59 14.98 4.08
C MET A 179 10.40 14.69 2.81
N VAL A 180 11.31 13.71 2.86
CA VAL A 180 12.11 13.27 1.70
C VAL A 180 11.19 12.79 0.58
N GLU A 181 10.24 11.95 0.91
CA GLU A 181 9.27 11.41 -0.06
C GLU A 181 8.42 12.52 -0.71
N ALA A 182 7.94 13.47 0.10
CA ALA A 182 7.21 14.64 -0.39
C ALA A 182 8.03 15.46 -1.38
N GLY A 183 9.31 15.68 -1.12
CA GLY A 183 10.22 16.41 -2.01
C GLY A 183 10.36 15.74 -3.38
N VAL A 184 10.53 14.43 -3.41
CA VAL A 184 10.63 13.63 -4.64
C VAL A 184 9.35 13.73 -5.46
N HIS A 185 8.20 13.47 -4.84
CA HIS A 185 6.92 13.42 -5.54
C HIS A 185 6.44 14.80 -6.00
N TYR A 186 6.63 15.84 -5.17
CA TYR A 186 6.31 17.21 -5.55
C TYR A 186 7.15 17.68 -6.76
N TYR A 187 8.44 17.34 -6.79
CA TYR A 187 9.29 17.63 -7.95
C TYR A 187 8.81 16.88 -9.20
N ASN A 188 8.52 15.58 -9.10
CA ASN A 188 8.08 14.78 -10.23
C ASN A 188 6.76 15.29 -10.83
N ALA A 189 5.86 15.78 -9.99
CA ALA A 189 4.56 16.29 -10.40
C ALA A 189 4.63 17.70 -11.00
N THR A 190 5.42 18.61 -10.41
CA THR A 190 5.38 20.06 -10.73
C THR A 190 6.66 20.58 -11.39
N GLY A 191 7.77 19.87 -11.28
CA GLY A 191 9.10 20.37 -11.70
C GLY A 191 9.71 21.42 -10.76
N LYS A 192 9.01 21.81 -9.68
CA LYS A 192 9.49 22.79 -8.70
C LYS A 192 10.45 22.13 -7.72
N THR A 193 11.52 22.83 -7.37
CA THR A 193 12.61 22.27 -6.54
C THR A 193 12.57 22.72 -5.08
N THR A 194 11.62 23.54 -4.66
CA THR A 194 11.56 24.09 -3.29
C THR A 194 11.47 22.96 -2.26
N MET A 195 10.45 22.09 -2.35
CA MET A 195 10.32 20.97 -1.41
C MET A 195 11.45 19.94 -1.56
N LEU A 196 11.97 19.73 -2.77
CA LEU A 196 13.13 18.86 -2.98
C LEU A 196 14.38 19.39 -2.29
N ARG A 197 14.61 20.71 -2.25
CA ARG A 197 15.71 21.35 -1.51
C ARG A 197 15.59 21.10 -0.02
N VAL A 198 14.41 21.30 0.55
CA VAL A 198 14.11 21.01 1.97
C VAL A 198 14.37 19.54 2.28
N ALA A 199 13.83 18.64 1.48
CA ALA A 199 14.00 17.19 1.60
C ALA A 199 15.47 16.76 1.52
N THR A 200 16.21 17.29 0.55
CA THR A 200 17.64 16.97 0.35
C THR A 200 18.49 17.45 1.53
N ARG A 201 18.19 18.63 2.07
CA ARG A 201 18.90 19.16 3.24
C ARG A 201 18.70 18.28 4.46
N GLN A 202 17.46 17.81 4.70
CA GLN A 202 17.15 16.89 5.78
C GLN A 202 17.81 15.51 5.57
N ALA A 203 17.79 14.99 4.34
CA ALA A 203 18.45 13.72 4.00
C ALA A 203 19.97 13.78 4.23
N ASN A 204 20.62 14.86 3.78
CA ASN A 204 22.04 15.07 4.03
C ASN A 204 22.37 15.11 5.53
N LEU A 205 21.52 15.75 6.33
CA LEU A 205 21.68 15.78 7.78
C LEU A 205 21.58 14.36 8.37
N MET A 206 20.56 13.58 7.99
CA MET A 206 20.43 12.19 8.42
C MET A 206 21.65 11.36 8.04
N CYS A 207 22.13 11.46 6.80
CA CYS A 207 23.34 10.77 6.34
C CYS A 207 24.60 11.18 7.11
N SER A 208 24.71 12.45 7.51
CA SER A 208 25.85 12.92 8.29
C SER A 208 25.85 12.41 9.73
N TYR A 209 24.67 12.21 10.30
CA TYR A 209 24.47 11.86 11.71
C TYR A 209 24.37 10.34 11.93
N MET A 210 23.58 9.62 11.11
CA MET A 210 23.23 8.21 11.29
C MET A 210 24.10 7.31 10.45
N GLY A 211 24.42 6.12 10.97
CA GLY A 211 25.20 5.11 10.28
C GLY A 211 26.09 4.31 11.22
N GLU A 212 27.02 3.58 10.62
CA GLU A 212 28.06 2.87 11.36
C GLU A 212 28.97 3.85 12.14
N LEU A 213 29.62 3.36 13.20
CA LEU A 213 30.58 4.14 13.97
C LEU A 213 31.64 4.77 13.04
N PRO A 214 32.01 6.07 13.22
CA PRO A 214 31.71 6.91 14.39
C PRO A 214 30.39 7.66 14.36
N LYS A 215 29.52 7.45 13.34
CA LYS A 215 28.18 8.03 13.32
C LYS A 215 27.29 7.36 14.40
N HIS A 216 26.12 7.94 14.62
CA HIS A 216 25.19 7.43 15.61
C HIS A 216 24.37 6.24 15.06
N ASN A 217 24.28 5.19 15.86
CA ASN A 217 23.51 4.00 15.52
C ASN A 217 22.02 4.24 15.83
N VAL A 218 21.31 4.85 14.89
CA VAL A 218 19.88 5.14 14.97
C VAL A 218 19.18 4.45 13.81
N VAL A 219 18.08 3.75 14.09
CA VAL A 219 17.18 3.20 13.08
C VAL A 219 15.78 3.78 13.27
N PRO A 220 14.96 3.88 12.20
CA PRO A 220 13.60 4.40 12.31
C PRO A 220 12.75 3.56 13.26
N ALA A 221 12.12 4.15 14.25
CA ALA A 221 11.14 3.46 15.09
C ALA A 221 9.84 3.20 14.33
N HIS A 222 9.51 4.02 13.33
CA HIS A 222 8.46 3.80 12.35
C HIS A 222 9.08 3.74 10.96
N SER A 223 8.86 2.61 10.26
CA SER A 223 9.37 2.39 8.92
C SER A 223 8.63 3.25 7.87
N GLY A 224 9.29 3.44 6.74
CA GLY A 224 8.91 4.31 5.63
C GLY A 224 10.10 5.13 5.13
N PRO A 225 10.99 5.64 6.04
CA PRO A 225 12.19 6.34 5.63
C PRO A 225 13.12 5.52 4.72
N GLU A 226 13.15 4.21 4.88
CA GLU A 226 13.95 3.31 4.07
C GLU A 226 13.60 3.44 2.57
N GLU A 227 12.32 3.35 2.22
CA GLU A 227 11.87 3.53 0.83
C GLU A 227 12.06 4.97 0.36
N ALA A 228 11.81 5.96 1.23
CA ALA A 228 11.98 7.37 0.90
C ALA A 228 13.41 7.70 0.45
N MET A 229 14.42 7.17 1.16
CA MET A 229 15.82 7.35 0.81
C MET A 229 16.19 6.65 -0.51
N VAL A 230 15.65 5.46 -0.77
CA VAL A 230 15.82 4.78 -2.07
C VAL A 230 15.22 5.60 -3.21
N LYS A 231 14.05 6.23 -3.02
CA LYS A 231 13.44 7.12 -4.02
C LYS A 231 14.32 8.36 -4.29
N LEU A 232 14.88 8.97 -3.24
CA LEU A 232 15.76 10.12 -3.39
C LEU A 232 17.05 9.73 -4.10
N TYR A 233 17.67 8.58 -3.73
CA TYR A 233 18.79 7.99 -4.45
C TYR A 233 18.49 7.90 -5.93
N ARG A 234 17.38 7.25 -6.30
CA ARG A 234 16.98 7.02 -7.68
C ARG A 234 16.80 8.33 -8.44
N LEU A 235 16.10 9.30 -7.84
CA LEU A 235 15.90 10.61 -8.45
C LEU A 235 17.21 11.29 -8.83
N TYR A 236 18.20 11.29 -7.94
CA TYR A 236 19.50 11.92 -8.23
C TYR A 236 20.40 11.10 -9.14
N LYS A 237 20.25 9.76 -9.19
CA LYS A 237 20.94 8.90 -10.16
C LYS A 237 20.41 9.13 -11.57
N ASP A 238 19.10 9.29 -11.72
CA ASP A 238 18.45 9.51 -13.01
C ASP A 238 18.58 10.98 -13.48
N HIS A 239 18.70 11.93 -12.53
CA HIS A 239 18.73 13.37 -12.74
C HIS A 239 19.86 14.07 -11.95
N PRO A 240 21.14 13.79 -12.23
CA PRO A 240 22.27 14.35 -11.46
C PRO A 240 22.37 15.88 -11.51
N GLU A 241 21.80 16.52 -12.54
CA GLU A 241 21.74 17.98 -12.67
C GLU A 241 20.88 18.65 -11.59
N LEU A 242 20.03 17.90 -10.89
CA LEU A 242 19.18 18.44 -9.81
C LEU A 242 20.00 18.92 -8.62
N ALA A 243 21.15 18.32 -8.33
CA ALA A 243 22.04 18.80 -7.27
C ALA A 243 22.38 20.30 -7.44
N SER A 244 22.68 20.71 -8.68
CA SER A 244 22.93 22.13 -8.98
C SER A 244 21.68 23.00 -8.85
N LYS A 245 20.50 22.46 -9.22
CA LYS A 245 19.23 23.21 -9.15
C LYS A 245 18.78 23.46 -7.71
N VAL A 246 18.98 22.48 -6.82
CA VAL A 246 18.67 22.65 -5.39
C VAL A 246 19.74 23.43 -4.64
N GLY A 247 20.94 23.61 -5.24
CA GLY A 247 22.04 24.37 -4.65
C GLY A 247 22.71 23.70 -3.45
N LEU A 248 22.68 22.37 -3.37
CA LEU A 248 23.24 21.57 -2.28
C LEU A 248 24.25 20.55 -2.83
N SER A 249 25.21 20.17 -1.98
CA SER A 249 26.05 18.99 -2.25
C SER A 249 25.20 17.74 -2.12
N VAL A 250 25.27 16.85 -3.11
CA VAL A 250 24.52 15.60 -3.15
C VAL A 250 25.49 14.46 -3.43
N ASP A 251 25.52 13.48 -2.55
CA ASP A 251 26.05 12.15 -2.81
C ASP A 251 24.87 11.17 -2.76
N ALA A 252 24.34 10.83 -3.94
CA ALA A 252 23.16 9.97 -4.02
C ALA A 252 23.41 8.59 -3.39
N ASP A 253 24.63 8.06 -3.48
CA ASP A 253 24.95 6.73 -2.95
C ASP A 253 24.88 6.70 -1.39
N GLU A 254 25.05 7.84 -0.70
CA GLU A 254 24.86 7.92 0.75
C GLU A 254 23.38 7.68 1.13
N TYR A 255 22.44 8.07 0.30
CA TYR A 255 21.01 7.85 0.57
C TYR A 255 20.65 6.35 0.54
N LEU A 256 21.16 5.61 -0.46
CA LEU A 256 20.97 4.17 -0.51
C LEU A 256 21.69 3.47 0.65
N ARG A 257 22.95 3.85 0.92
CA ARG A 257 23.73 3.29 2.06
C ARG A 257 23.02 3.51 3.41
N LEU A 258 22.37 4.65 3.62
CA LEU A 258 21.61 4.89 4.86
C LEU A 258 20.37 4.00 4.94
N ALA A 259 19.65 3.81 3.85
CA ALA A 259 18.51 2.89 3.81
C ALA A 259 18.95 1.45 4.10
N GLU A 260 20.04 0.99 3.48
CA GLU A 260 20.63 -0.33 3.72
C GLU A 260 21.09 -0.48 5.17
N PHE A 261 21.78 0.52 5.72
CA PHE A 261 22.18 0.52 7.13
C PHE A 261 20.98 0.34 8.07
N TRP A 262 19.88 1.04 7.85
CA TRP A 262 18.68 0.90 8.67
C TRP A 262 18.05 -0.50 8.58
N ILE A 263 18.04 -1.09 7.40
CA ILE A 263 17.50 -2.44 7.17
C ILE A 263 18.40 -3.50 7.82
N GLU A 264 19.70 -3.44 7.57
CA GLU A 264 20.68 -4.44 8.03
C GLU A 264 20.91 -4.38 9.55
N ASN A 265 20.83 -3.17 10.11
CA ASN A 265 21.06 -2.95 11.53
C ASN A 265 19.82 -3.24 12.40
N ARG A 266 18.64 -3.36 11.79
CA ARG A 266 17.41 -3.70 12.49
C ARG A 266 17.48 -5.16 13.00
N GLY A 267 17.02 -5.38 14.24
CA GLY A 267 17.12 -6.66 14.92
C GLY A 267 18.38 -6.83 15.79
N HIS A 268 19.24 -5.83 15.78
CA HIS A 268 20.44 -5.81 16.63
C HIS A 268 20.28 -4.92 17.87
N HIS A 269 19.13 -4.26 18.03
CA HIS A 269 18.85 -3.29 19.10
C HIS A 269 17.89 -3.80 20.18
N CYS A 270 17.25 -4.97 19.99
CA CYS A 270 16.25 -5.54 20.91
C CYS A 270 15.18 -4.53 21.36
N GLY A 271 14.63 -3.74 20.41
CA GLY A 271 13.66 -2.71 20.68
C GLY A 271 14.24 -1.32 20.99
N LEU A 272 15.55 -1.15 21.05
CA LEU A 272 16.20 0.16 21.28
C LEU A 272 15.84 1.23 20.24
N PRO A 273 15.52 0.94 18.97
CA PRO A 273 15.02 1.94 18.03
C PRO A 273 13.76 2.66 18.51
N LEU A 274 12.98 2.03 19.38
CA LEU A 274 11.84 2.69 20.02
C LEU A 274 12.27 3.85 20.92
N TRP A 275 13.50 3.80 21.45
CA TRP A 275 14.04 4.62 22.51
C TRP A 275 15.19 5.52 22.06
N GLY A 276 15.55 5.46 20.79
CA GLY A 276 16.65 6.23 20.23
C GLY A 276 18.02 5.74 20.65
N THR A 277 18.91 6.67 20.94
CA THR A 277 20.31 6.41 21.29
C THR A 277 20.54 6.18 22.79
N TRP A 278 19.55 5.72 23.52
CA TRP A 278 19.70 5.42 24.94
C TRP A 278 20.82 4.42 25.15
N GLY A 279 21.76 4.78 25.98
CA GLY A 279 22.86 3.92 26.42
C GLY A 279 22.71 3.53 27.88
N ASN A 280 23.63 2.72 28.37
CA ASN A 280 23.80 2.41 29.79
C ASN A 280 22.63 1.69 30.50
N GLY A 281 21.81 0.95 29.75
CA GLY A 281 20.70 0.17 30.34
C GLY A 281 19.50 1.02 30.79
N GLU A 282 19.39 2.27 30.35
CA GLU A 282 18.26 3.15 30.70
C GLU A 282 16.96 2.67 30.03
N ALA A 283 17.05 2.24 28.77
CA ALA A 283 15.91 1.68 28.04
C ALA A 283 15.42 0.41 28.72
N GLU A 284 16.33 -0.51 29.03
CA GLU A 284 16.01 -1.77 29.71
C GLU A 284 15.41 -1.54 31.10
N LYS A 285 15.92 -0.53 31.81
CA LYS A 285 15.38 -0.15 33.10
C LYS A 285 13.97 0.39 32.99
N TRP A 286 13.74 1.32 32.05
CA TRP A 286 12.40 1.91 31.84
C TRP A 286 11.38 0.84 31.43
N ILE A 287 11.78 -0.07 30.55
CA ILE A 287 10.96 -1.20 30.10
C ILE A 287 10.52 -2.05 31.27
N LYS A 288 11.48 -2.41 32.13
CA LYS A 288 11.23 -3.22 33.33
C LYS A 288 10.35 -2.45 34.32
N ASP A 289 10.65 -1.18 34.58
CA ASP A 289 9.94 -0.34 35.53
C ASP A 289 8.48 -0.06 35.09
N ASN A 290 8.21 -0.07 33.77
CA ASN A 290 6.89 0.19 33.20
C ASN A 290 6.18 -1.10 32.73
N HIS A 291 6.74 -2.28 33.01
CA HIS A 291 6.20 -3.57 32.57
C HIS A 291 5.88 -3.63 31.06
N TYR A 292 6.64 -2.90 30.27
CA TYR A 292 6.44 -2.82 28.84
C TYR A 292 6.73 -4.19 28.21
N GLY A 293 5.70 -4.76 27.58
CA GLY A 293 5.83 -6.08 26.94
C GLY A 293 5.38 -7.28 27.80
N GLU A 294 5.05 -7.10 29.07
CA GLU A 294 4.76 -8.25 29.95
C GLU A 294 3.31 -8.75 29.88
N GLU A 295 2.31 -7.93 29.63
CA GLU A 295 0.90 -8.36 29.72
C GLU A 295 -0.07 -7.75 28.71
N GLN A 296 0.39 -6.97 27.77
CA GLN A 296 -0.51 -6.09 26.98
C GLN A 296 -0.88 -6.69 25.62
N TYR A 297 -0.61 -7.94 25.37
CA TYR A 297 -0.61 -8.51 24.03
C TYR A 297 -1.84 -9.33 23.69
N GLY A 298 -2.85 -9.37 24.47
CA GLY A 298 -4.00 -10.20 24.19
C GLY A 298 -3.66 -11.67 23.89
N GLU A 299 -4.64 -12.51 23.89
CA GLU A 299 -4.52 -13.97 23.77
C GLU A 299 -3.85 -14.46 22.46
N HIS A 300 -3.77 -13.61 21.42
CA HIS A 300 -3.37 -14.00 20.07
C HIS A 300 -2.17 -13.23 19.50
N SER A 301 -1.44 -12.53 20.34
CA SER A 301 -0.18 -11.89 19.94
C SER A 301 0.95 -12.29 20.86
N ARG A 302 2.16 -12.46 20.30
CA ARG A 302 3.33 -12.83 21.08
C ARG A 302 3.82 -11.66 21.90
N PRO A 303 4.01 -11.80 23.22
CA PRO A 303 4.82 -10.86 23.97
C PRO A 303 6.28 -11.05 23.53
N SER A 304 6.79 -10.19 22.68
CA SER A 304 8.19 -10.19 22.33
C SER A 304 8.71 -8.76 22.32
N PHE A 305 9.90 -8.63 22.86
CA PHE A 305 10.59 -7.39 22.97
C PHE A 305 11.16 -6.98 21.60
N GLY A 306 10.79 -5.82 21.11
CA GLY A 306 11.25 -5.32 19.81
C GLY A 306 10.39 -5.69 18.61
N ASP A 307 9.44 -6.64 18.70
CA ASP A 307 8.61 -7.03 17.55
C ASP A 307 7.72 -5.90 17.06
N TYR A 308 7.26 -5.01 17.94
CA TYR A 308 6.46 -3.85 17.56
C TYR A 308 7.05 -3.04 16.39
N ALA A 309 8.37 -2.85 16.39
CA ALA A 309 9.11 -2.13 15.34
C ALA A 309 9.95 -3.08 14.44
N GLN A 310 9.62 -4.38 14.42
CA GLN A 310 10.33 -5.42 13.66
C GLN A 310 11.82 -5.53 14.03
N ASP A 311 12.16 -5.30 15.30
CA ASP A 311 13.53 -5.24 15.83
C ASP A 311 13.86 -6.35 16.84
N SER A 312 13.04 -7.40 16.93
CA SER A 312 13.29 -8.54 17.82
C SER A 312 14.43 -9.45 17.35
N ILE A 313 14.54 -9.62 16.05
CA ILE A 313 15.62 -10.37 15.38
C ILE A 313 15.97 -9.70 14.05
N PRO A 314 17.19 -9.94 13.51
CA PRO A 314 17.60 -9.38 12.22
C PRO A 314 16.59 -9.64 11.11
N VAL A 315 16.35 -8.66 10.25
CA VAL A 315 15.34 -8.72 9.17
C VAL A 315 15.53 -9.96 8.29
N PHE A 316 16.78 -10.29 7.97
CA PHE A 316 17.09 -11.43 7.11
C PHE A 316 16.90 -12.79 7.77
N GLU A 317 16.71 -12.84 9.09
CA GLU A 317 16.43 -14.06 9.86
C GLU A 317 14.93 -14.19 10.19
N GLN A 318 14.13 -13.13 10.05
CA GLN A 318 12.69 -13.17 10.32
C GLN A 318 12.00 -14.16 9.39
N CYS A 319 11.16 -15.06 9.95
CA CYS A 319 10.38 -16.05 9.22
C CYS A 319 8.89 -15.71 9.17
N THR A 320 8.43 -14.87 10.09
CA THR A 320 7.05 -14.43 10.24
C THR A 320 7.01 -12.91 10.27
N ILE A 321 5.99 -12.32 9.65
CA ILE A 321 5.76 -10.88 9.69
C ILE A 321 5.07 -10.54 11.00
N GLU A 322 5.71 -9.73 11.86
CA GLU A 322 5.28 -9.48 13.23
C GLU A 322 5.16 -7.98 13.52
N GLY A 323 4.59 -7.67 14.68
CA GLY A 323 4.51 -6.33 15.24
C GLY A 323 3.46 -5.46 14.57
N HIS A 324 3.62 -4.15 14.69
CA HIS A 324 2.68 -3.16 14.14
C HIS A 324 2.59 -3.31 12.61
N ALA A 325 1.37 -3.51 12.11
CA ALA A 325 1.17 -3.95 10.72
C ALA A 325 1.62 -2.91 9.68
N VAL A 326 1.39 -1.62 9.93
CA VAL A 326 1.85 -0.54 9.03
C VAL A 326 3.37 -0.50 8.96
N ARG A 327 4.04 -0.55 10.12
CA ARG A 327 5.52 -0.52 10.19
C ARG A 327 6.12 -1.71 9.47
N ALA A 328 5.57 -2.92 9.67
CA ALA A 328 6.07 -4.14 9.05
C ALA A 328 5.93 -4.10 7.52
N THR A 329 4.77 -3.70 7.01
CA THR A 329 4.53 -3.63 5.56
C THR A 329 5.36 -2.54 4.89
N LEU A 330 5.53 -1.36 5.51
CA LEU A 330 6.38 -0.29 5.00
C LEU A 330 7.88 -0.65 5.06
N LEU A 331 8.33 -1.33 6.14
CA LEU A 331 9.70 -1.84 6.19
C LEU A 331 9.97 -2.77 5.01
N MET A 332 9.09 -3.74 4.79
CA MET A 332 9.29 -4.71 3.71
C MET A 332 9.16 -4.06 2.31
N THR A 333 8.38 -2.99 2.17
CA THR A 333 8.39 -2.16 0.96
C THR A 333 9.78 -1.55 0.74
N GLY A 334 10.41 -1.01 1.80
CA GLY A 334 11.78 -0.48 1.76
C GLY A 334 12.83 -1.55 1.45
N VAL A 335 12.71 -2.74 2.06
CA VAL A 335 13.61 -3.89 1.80
C VAL A 335 13.56 -4.28 0.32
N VAL A 336 12.36 -4.40 -0.27
CA VAL A 336 12.24 -4.76 -1.69
C VAL A 336 12.67 -3.60 -2.60
N ALA A 337 12.43 -2.35 -2.22
CA ALA A 337 12.92 -1.19 -2.96
C ALA A 337 14.47 -1.18 -3.01
N ALA A 338 15.14 -1.44 -1.89
CA ALA A 338 16.59 -1.58 -1.85
C ALA A 338 17.08 -2.79 -2.69
N ALA A 339 16.36 -3.93 -2.63
CA ALA A 339 16.69 -5.11 -3.44
C ALA A 339 16.66 -4.84 -4.96
N ILE A 340 15.79 -3.93 -5.42
CA ILE A 340 15.73 -3.51 -6.82
C ILE A 340 17.02 -2.79 -7.23
N GLU A 341 17.65 -2.05 -6.32
CA GLU A 341 18.84 -1.25 -6.61
C GLU A 341 20.15 -2.03 -6.38
N ASN A 342 20.24 -2.78 -5.27
CA ASN A 342 21.49 -3.47 -4.89
C ASN A 342 21.59 -4.91 -5.41
N HIS A 343 20.48 -5.50 -5.86
CA HIS A 343 20.38 -6.88 -6.36
C HIS A 343 20.84 -7.95 -5.36
N ASP A 344 20.85 -7.64 -4.06
CA ASP A 344 21.24 -8.58 -3.02
C ASP A 344 20.17 -9.64 -2.79
N THR A 345 20.59 -10.91 -2.87
CA THR A 345 19.70 -12.06 -2.73
C THR A 345 19.14 -12.22 -1.33
N SER A 346 19.78 -11.68 -0.30
CA SER A 346 19.29 -11.69 1.09
C SER A 346 18.04 -10.83 1.23
N TYR A 347 18.05 -9.63 0.64
CA TYR A 347 16.90 -8.72 0.57
C TYR A 347 15.74 -9.35 -0.22
N VAL A 348 16.04 -9.92 -1.39
CA VAL A 348 15.04 -10.62 -2.21
C VAL A 348 14.40 -11.78 -1.44
N SER A 349 15.22 -12.58 -0.74
CA SER A 349 14.76 -13.75 0.01
C SER A 349 13.91 -13.36 1.21
N ALA A 350 14.30 -12.33 1.96
CA ALA A 350 13.52 -11.79 3.07
C ALA A 350 12.18 -11.22 2.57
N GLY A 351 12.23 -10.42 1.50
CA GLY A 351 11.04 -9.86 0.86
C GLY A 351 10.01 -10.91 0.46
N LYS A 352 10.44 -11.98 -0.18
CA LYS A 352 9.54 -13.08 -0.58
C LYS A 352 9.02 -13.86 0.63
N ARG A 353 9.89 -14.24 1.54
CA ARG A 353 9.54 -15.09 2.71
C ARG A 353 8.51 -14.43 3.63
N LEU A 354 8.67 -13.15 3.95
CA LEU A 354 7.74 -12.44 4.82
C LEU A 354 6.41 -12.13 4.11
N TRP A 355 6.44 -11.89 2.81
CA TRP A 355 5.22 -11.77 2.01
C TRP A 355 4.46 -13.11 1.96
N ASP A 356 5.15 -14.23 1.75
CA ASP A 356 4.55 -15.57 1.73
C ASP A 356 3.86 -15.88 3.07
N ASN A 357 4.46 -15.49 4.20
CA ASN A 357 3.82 -15.64 5.52
C ASN A 357 2.60 -14.70 5.65
N MET A 358 2.74 -13.41 5.28
CA MET A 358 1.65 -12.45 5.34
C MET A 358 0.43 -12.93 4.55
N VAL A 359 0.62 -13.21 3.29
CA VAL A 359 -0.47 -13.56 2.37
C VAL A 359 -1.01 -14.97 2.62
N GLY A 360 -0.13 -15.89 2.97
CA GLY A 360 -0.51 -17.29 3.16
C GLY A 360 -1.21 -17.59 4.49
N ARG A 361 -1.10 -16.68 5.48
CA ARG A 361 -1.57 -17.00 6.85
C ARG A 361 -2.19 -15.87 7.64
N ARG A 362 -1.97 -14.59 7.25
CA ARG A 362 -2.29 -13.42 8.08
C ARG A 362 -3.07 -12.33 7.35
N MET A 363 -3.27 -12.46 6.04
CA MET A 363 -4.04 -11.53 5.24
C MET A 363 -5.52 -11.90 5.24
N PHE A 364 -6.37 -10.92 5.43
CA PHE A 364 -7.82 -11.07 5.40
C PHE A 364 -8.35 -11.10 3.95
N VAL A 365 -9.56 -11.60 3.79
CA VAL A 365 -10.20 -11.78 2.46
C VAL A 365 -10.29 -10.46 1.68
N THR A 366 -10.33 -9.33 2.35
CA THR A 366 -10.33 -7.98 1.78
C THR A 366 -8.94 -7.42 1.47
N GLY A 367 -7.88 -8.21 1.68
CA GLY A 367 -6.50 -7.73 1.54
C GLY A 367 -6.01 -6.85 2.68
N GLY A 368 -6.84 -6.66 3.73
CA GLY A 368 -6.43 -6.03 4.98
C GLY A 368 -5.50 -6.92 5.78
N VAL A 369 -4.65 -6.31 6.61
CA VAL A 369 -3.73 -6.98 7.53
C VAL A 369 -3.74 -6.28 8.90
N GLY A 370 -3.24 -6.97 9.94
CA GLY A 370 -3.28 -6.45 11.30
C GLY A 370 -4.56 -6.84 12.05
N ALA A 371 -4.55 -8.02 12.69
CA ALA A 371 -5.72 -8.58 13.36
C ALA A 371 -5.98 -7.98 14.74
N VAL A 372 -4.92 -7.55 15.45
CA VAL A 372 -4.93 -7.24 16.87
C VAL A 372 -5.09 -5.73 17.10
N HIS A 373 -6.08 -5.35 17.89
CA HIS A 373 -6.36 -3.94 18.22
C HIS A 373 -5.24 -3.29 19.05
N PHE A 374 -4.69 -4.02 20.02
CA PHE A 374 -3.63 -3.49 20.84
C PHE A 374 -2.33 -3.36 20.04
N ASP A 375 -1.74 -2.15 20.05
CA ASP A 375 -0.54 -1.82 19.25
C ASP A 375 -0.69 -2.10 17.74
N GLU A 376 -1.92 -2.26 17.22
CA GLU A 376 -2.24 -2.35 15.78
C GLU A 376 -1.44 -3.44 15.05
N LYS A 377 -1.31 -4.63 15.70
CA LYS A 377 -0.35 -5.66 15.32
C LYS A 377 -0.93 -6.77 14.44
N PHE A 378 -0.02 -7.47 13.76
CA PHE A 378 -0.31 -8.79 13.23
C PHE A 378 -0.71 -9.74 14.39
N GLY A 379 -1.70 -10.60 14.14
CA GLY A 379 -1.99 -11.74 14.98
C GLY A 379 -1.10 -12.94 14.65
N GLU A 380 -1.32 -14.05 15.36
CA GLU A 380 -0.69 -15.34 15.04
C GLU A 380 -1.14 -15.86 13.66
N ASP A 381 -0.39 -16.83 13.12
CA ASP A 381 -0.78 -17.50 11.88
C ASP A 381 -2.21 -18.07 12.00
N TYR A 382 -3.03 -17.80 10.99
CA TYR A 382 -4.44 -18.22 10.89
C TYR A 382 -5.39 -17.60 11.93
N PHE A 383 -4.96 -16.57 12.67
CA PHE A 383 -5.85 -15.79 13.52
C PHE A 383 -6.49 -14.67 12.71
N LEU A 384 -7.69 -14.91 12.18
CA LEU A 384 -8.42 -14.02 11.27
C LEU A 384 -9.87 -13.79 11.74
N PRO A 385 -10.08 -13.17 12.92
CA PRO A 385 -11.41 -12.91 13.44
C PRO A 385 -12.17 -11.88 12.59
N THR A 386 -13.51 -11.95 12.61
CA THR A 386 -14.36 -11.08 11.79
C THR A 386 -14.39 -9.63 12.28
N ASP A 387 -14.06 -9.37 13.53
CA ASP A 387 -13.99 -8.06 14.20
C ASP A 387 -12.55 -7.51 14.28
N ALA A 388 -11.65 -8.02 13.45
CA ALA A 388 -10.24 -7.62 13.39
C ALA A 388 -10.07 -6.11 13.15
N TYR A 389 -8.90 -5.59 13.56
CA TYR A 389 -8.57 -4.16 13.47
C TYR A 389 -8.50 -3.63 12.04
N LEU A 390 -7.70 -4.23 11.19
CA LEU A 390 -7.58 -3.98 9.75
C LEU A 390 -7.46 -2.50 9.40
N GLU A 391 -6.42 -1.86 9.89
CA GLU A 391 -6.16 -0.46 9.60
C GLU A 391 -6.00 -0.19 8.10
N THR A 392 -6.59 0.92 7.64
CA THR A 392 -6.46 1.36 6.24
C THR A 392 -5.00 1.53 5.83
N CYS A 393 -4.14 2.13 6.69
CA CYS A 393 -2.71 2.31 6.39
C CYS A 393 -1.98 0.97 6.22
N ALA A 394 -2.35 -0.06 6.99
CA ALA A 394 -1.74 -1.38 6.87
C ALA A 394 -2.07 -2.05 5.52
N ALA A 395 -3.30 -1.89 5.03
CA ALA A 395 -3.68 -2.35 3.69
C ALA A 395 -2.94 -1.59 2.58
N VAL A 396 -2.76 -0.27 2.74
CA VAL A 396 -1.93 0.54 1.84
C VAL A 396 -0.49 0.04 1.81
N GLY A 397 0.10 -0.22 2.98
CA GLY A 397 1.46 -0.77 3.08
C GLY A 397 1.58 -2.16 2.44
N ALA A 398 0.59 -3.06 2.66
CA ALA A 398 0.55 -4.39 2.03
C ALA A 398 0.43 -4.31 0.50
N ALA A 399 -0.34 -3.33 -0.01
CA ALA A 399 -0.44 -3.06 -1.44
C ALA A 399 0.90 -2.58 -2.03
N PHE A 400 1.58 -1.61 -1.42
CA PHE A 400 2.90 -1.17 -1.86
C PHE A 400 3.93 -2.30 -1.84
N TYR A 401 3.95 -3.10 -0.77
CA TYR A 401 4.84 -4.24 -0.65
C TYR A 401 4.64 -5.25 -1.80
N SER A 402 3.39 -5.59 -2.08
CA SER A 402 3.03 -6.49 -3.18
C SER A 402 3.42 -5.89 -4.54
N GLN A 403 3.16 -4.59 -4.78
CA GLN A 403 3.56 -3.91 -6.01
C GLN A 403 5.08 -3.94 -6.21
N LYS A 404 5.88 -3.70 -5.17
CA LYS A 404 7.35 -3.75 -5.24
C LYS A 404 7.87 -5.14 -5.58
N LEU A 405 7.28 -6.19 -5.01
CA LEU A 405 7.63 -7.56 -5.37
C LEU A 405 7.30 -7.91 -6.82
N ASN A 406 6.16 -7.45 -7.34
CA ASN A 406 5.87 -7.59 -8.77
C ASN A 406 6.91 -6.85 -9.62
N GLN A 407 7.26 -5.62 -9.26
CA GLN A 407 8.28 -4.84 -9.95
C GLN A 407 9.64 -5.55 -9.96
N LEU A 408 10.02 -6.16 -8.85
CA LEU A 408 11.29 -6.91 -8.74
C LEU A 408 11.29 -8.19 -9.57
N THR A 409 10.16 -8.91 -9.63
CA THR A 409 10.13 -10.31 -10.10
C THR A 409 9.40 -10.53 -11.40
N ALA A 410 8.52 -9.61 -11.82
CA ALA A 410 7.56 -9.79 -12.90
C ALA A 410 6.60 -10.99 -12.68
N ASP A 411 6.21 -11.30 -11.45
CA ASP A 411 5.27 -12.34 -11.09
C ASP A 411 3.92 -11.71 -10.72
N ALA A 412 2.86 -12.07 -11.44
CA ALA A 412 1.53 -11.47 -11.32
C ALA A 412 0.82 -11.81 -10.00
N ARG A 413 1.20 -12.89 -9.30
CA ARG A 413 0.59 -13.26 -8.01
C ARG A 413 0.69 -12.13 -6.97
N TYR A 414 1.75 -11.33 -7.03
CA TYR A 414 1.89 -10.16 -6.16
C TYR A 414 0.88 -9.07 -6.53
N PHE A 415 0.58 -8.93 -7.81
CA PHE A 415 -0.41 -7.97 -8.28
C PHE A 415 -1.85 -8.41 -8.00
N ASP A 416 -2.12 -9.71 -7.87
CA ASP A 416 -3.42 -10.22 -7.44
C ASP A 416 -3.76 -9.75 -6.00
N GLU A 417 -2.78 -9.77 -5.10
CA GLU A 417 -2.97 -9.31 -3.73
C GLU A 417 -2.92 -7.77 -3.61
N PHE A 418 -2.18 -7.09 -4.49
CA PHE A 418 -2.30 -5.63 -4.67
C PHE A 418 -3.73 -5.25 -5.04
N GLU A 419 -4.30 -5.88 -6.05
CA GLU A 419 -5.67 -5.65 -6.53
C GLU A 419 -6.71 -5.94 -5.45
N ARG A 420 -6.55 -7.05 -4.71
CA ARG A 420 -7.40 -7.41 -3.57
C ARG A 420 -7.40 -6.31 -2.51
N SER A 421 -6.22 -5.87 -2.08
CA SER A 421 -6.09 -4.80 -1.09
C SER A 421 -6.71 -3.50 -1.59
N LEU A 422 -6.41 -3.11 -2.83
CA LEU A 422 -6.87 -1.86 -3.43
C LEU A 422 -8.39 -1.79 -3.52
N TYR A 423 -9.03 -2.74 -4.21
CA TYR A 423 -10.48 -2.69 -4.47
C TYR A 423 -11.34 -2.92 -3.22
N ASN A 424 -10.76 -3.41 -2.13
CA ASN A 424 -11.52 -3.72 -0.92
C ASN A 424 -11.06 -2.85 0.26
N ASN A 425 -10.05 -3.26 1.02
CA ASN A 425 -9.71 -2.60 2.28
C ASN A 425 -9.18 -1.16 2.08
N VAL A 426 -8.48 -0.86 0.98
CA VAL A 426 -8.00 0.50 0.70
C VAL A 426 -9.15 1.43 0.31
N LEU A 427 -9.97 1.05 -0.69
CA LEU A 427 -11.09 1.90 -1.14
C LEU A 427 -12.14 2.11 -0.04
N THR A 428 -12.25 1.21 0.95
CA THR A 428 -13.08 1.43 2.14
C THR A 428 -12.57 2.61 2.97
N GLY A 429 -11.29 2.95 2.89
CA GLY A 429 -10.67 4.03 3.66
C GLY A 429 -11.30 5.41 3.49
N ILE A 430 -12.08 5.62 2.41
CA ILE A 430 -12.72 6.90 2.12
C ILE A 430 -14.20 6.71 1.75
N SER A 431 -15.04 7.67 2.12
CA SER A 431 -16.45 7.69 1.71
C SER A 431 -16.62 7.98 0.22
N LEU A 432 -17.76 7.58 -0.33
CA LEU A 432 -18.12 7.90 -1.72
C LEU A 432 -18.24 9.40 -1.98
N GLU A 433 -18.48 10.21 -0.96
CA GLU A 433 -18.48 11.68 -1.03
C GLU A 433 -17.08 12.31 -0.91
N GLY A 434 -16.08 11.52 -0.44
CA GLY A 434 -14.68 11.93 -0.40
C GLY A 434 -14.25 12.76 0.82
N THR A 435 -15.07 12.86 1.89
CA THR A 435 -14.82 13.73 3.05
C THR A 435 -14.92 13.02 4.40
N LYS A 436 -15.24 11.71 4.40
CA LYS A 436 -15.24 10.86 5.59
C LYS A 436 -14.34 9.66 5.39
N TYR A 437 -13.77 9.19 6.48
CA TYR A 437 -12.68 8.22 6.44
C TYR A 437 -12.95 7.05 7.37
N THR A 438 -12.28 5.93 7.14
CA THR A 438 -12.21 4.82 8.09
C THR A 438 -10.77 4.62 8.52
N TYR A 439 -10.58 4.35 9.79
CA TYR A 439 -9.30 3.91 10.35
C TYR A 439 -9.28 2.37 10.37
N GLN A 440 -10.20 1.79 11.13
CA GLN A 440 -10.41 0.34 11.25
C GLN A 440 -11.46 -0.14 10.25
N ASN A 441 -11.28 -1.36 9.72
CA ASN A 441 -12.17 -1.92 8.72
C ASN A 441 -12.55 -3.38 9.06
N PRO A 442 -13.29 -3.62 10.17
CA PRO A 442 -13.72 -4.96 10.54
C PRO A 442 -14.58 -5.59 9.45
N LEU A 443 -14.57 -6.92 9.35
CA LEU A 443 -15.34 -7.65 8.33
C LEU A 443 -16.81 -7.83 8.73
N ASN A 444 -17.09 -7.94 10.03
CA ASN A 444 -18.43 -7.93 10.58
C ASN A 444 -18.49 -6.90 11.69
N SER A 445 -19.51 -6.05 11.68
CA SER A 445 -19.70 -5.05 12.74
C SER A 445 -21.15 -4.68 12.91
N ASP A 446 -21.51 -4.33 14.14
CA ASP A 446 -22.80 -3.73 14.49
C ASP A 446 -22.68 -2.22 14.76
N THR A 447 -21.46 -1.70 14.89
CA THR A 447 -21.21 -0.36 15.41
C THR A 447 -20.25 0.47 14.55
N HIS A 448 -19.69 -0.09 13.46
CA HIS A 448 -18.73 0.62 12.64
C HIS A 448 -19.37 1.81 11.92
N SER A 449 -18.62 2.91 11.88
CA SER A 449 -19.02 4.12 11.16
C SER A 449 -17.80 4.83 10.59
N ARG A 450 -18.03 5.68 9.60
CA ARG A 450 -17.00 6.56 9.05
C ARG A 450 -16.85 7.79 9.92
N TRP A 451 -15.62 8.29 10.01
CA TRP A 451 -15.25 9.48 10.76
C TRP A 451 -15.14 10.69 9.84
N GLU A 452 -15.51 11.85 10.28
CA GLU A 452 -15.18 13.10 9.59
C GLU A 452 -13.68 13.37 9.70
N TRP A 453 -13.11 13.14 10.89
CA TRP A 453 -11.66 13.20 11.12
C TRP A 453 -11.31 12.41 12.38
N HIS A 454 -10.30 11.55 12.30
CA HIS A 454 -9.82 10.79 13.45
C HIS A 454 -8.77 11.59 14.23
N GLU A 455 -8.62 11.35 15.53
CA GLU A 455 -7.58 12.01 16.33
C GLU A 455 -6.16 11.73 15.83
N CYS A 456 -5.92 10.51 15.31
CA CYS A 456 -4.73 10.14 14.56
C CYS A 456 -5.09 10.05 13.07
N PRO A 457 -4.99 11.13 12.28
CA PRO A 457 -5.51 11.15 10.90
C PRO A 457 -4.48 10.65 9.89
N CYS A 458 -3.82 9.51 10.14
CA CYS A 458 -2.81 8.94 9.24
C CYS A 458 -3.43 8.31 7.98
N CYS A 459 -4.66 7.76 8.10
CA CYS A 459 -5.26 7.02 6.99
C CYS A 459 -5.63 7.87 5.77
N PRO A 460 -6.14 9.11 5.87
CA PRO A 460 -6.41 9.94 4.70
C PRO A 460 -5.15 10.25 3.85
N PRO A 461 -4.03 10.71 4.42
CA PRO A 461 -2.78 10.87 3.68
C PRO A 461 -2.27 9.56 3.05
N MET A 462 -2.26 8.48 3.81
CA MET A 462 -1.82 7.16 3.31
C MET A 462 -2.73 6.65 2.18
N PHE A 463 -4.03 6.86 2.27
CA PHE A 463 -4.95 6.57 1.18
C PHE A 463 -4.57 7.34 -0.09
N LEU A 464 -4.43 8.67 0.01
CA LEU A 464 -4.04 9.52 -1.11
C LEU A 464 -2.69 9.10 -1.69
N LYS A 465 -1.73 8.75 -0.84
CA LYS A 465 -0.39 8.27 -1.21
C LYS A 465 -0.42 7.05 -2.13
N LEU A 466 -1.37 6.13 -1.97
CA LEU A 466 -1.50 4.97 -2.84
C LEU A 466 -2.34 5.26 -4.07
N VAL A 467 -3.56 5.80 -3.90
CA VAL A 467 -4.49 5.90 -5.03
C VAL A 467 -4.00 6.85 -6.11
N SER A 468 -3.25 7.88 -5.74
CA SER A 468 -2.69 8.85 -6.68
C SER A 468 -1.62 8.27 -7.61
N VAL A 469 -0.96 7.17 -7.24
CA VAL A 469 0.10 6.54 -8.04
C VAL A 469 -0.35 5.26 -8.75
N VAL A 470 -1.59 4.80 -8.53
CA VAL A 470 -2.14 3.61 -9.21
C VAL A 470 -2.01 3.68 -10.74
N PRO A 471 -2.20 4.83 -11.42
CA PRO A 471 -2.01 4.90 -12.87
C PRO A 471 -0.62 4.46 -13.32
N SER A 472 0.44 4.76 -12.56
CA SER A 472 1.80 4.31 -12.87
C SER A 472 1.99 2.79 -12.74
N PHE A 473 1.07 2.09 -12.08
CA PHE A 473 1.13 0.64 -11.87
C PHE A 473 0.34 -0.16 -12.91
N ILE A 474 -0.48 0.51 -13.74
CA ILE A 474 -1.29 -0.15 -14.78
C ILE A 474 -0.38 -0.88 -15.75
N TYR A 475 0.73 -0.25 -16.13
CA TYR A 475 1.67 -0.76 -17.11
C TYR A 475 3.10 -0.80 -16.57
N ALA A 476 3.83 -1.81 -17.02
CA ALA A 476 5.27 -1.89 -16.81
C ALA A 476 5.94 -2.40 -18.08
N TYR A 477 7.27 -2.28 -18.15
CA TYR A 477 8.02 -2.78 -19.28
C TYR A 477 9.43 -3.24 -18.87
N ARG A 478 9.99 -4.14 -19.67
CA ARG A 478 11.37 -4.59 -19.55
C ARG A 478 11.95 -4.90 -20.94
N GLY A 479 12.93 -4.12 -21.36
CA GLY A 479 13.44 -4.22 -22.74
C GLY A 479 12.35 -3.89 -23.76
N ASN A 480 11.92 -4.88 -24.55
CA ASN A 480 10.81 -4.75 -25.50
C ASN A 480 9.49 -5.30 -24.97
N ASP A 481 9.52 -6.01 -23.84
CA ASP A 481 8.34 -6.65 -23.30
C ASP A 481 7.48 -5.63 -22.53
N VAL A 482 6.18 -5.69 -22.76
CA VAL A 482 5.17 -4.82 -22.13
C VAL A 482 4.28 -5.66 -21.23
N TYR A 483 4.03 -5.16 -20.03
CA TYR A 483 3.21 -5.79 -19.01
C TYR A 483 1.97 -4.95 -18.74
N VAL A 484 0.80 -5.58 -18.73
CA VAL A 484 -0.48 -5.00 -18.34
C VAL A 484 -0.91 -5.64 -17.03
N ASN A 485 -0.77 -4.89 -15.95
CA ASN A 485 -1.00 -5.37 -14.59
C ASN A 485 -2.43 -5.13 -14.10
N MET A 486 -3.05 -4.03 -14.51
CA MET A 486 -4.40 -3.65 -14.08
C MET A 486 -5.31 -3.36 -15.28
N PHE A 487 -6.60 -3.59 -15.07
CA PHE A 487 -7.64 -3.34 -16.07
C PHE A 487 -8.38 -2.06 -15.72
N ILE A 488 -7.83 -0.96 -16.24
CA ILE A 488 -8.33 0.41 -16.06
C ILE A 488 -8.37 1.05 -17.44
N GLY A 489 -9.51 1.60 -17.83
CA GLY A 489 -9.61 2.35 -19.07
C GLY A 489 -8.58 3.47 -19.09
N SER A 490 -7.63 3.39 -20.02
CA SER A 490 -6.47 4.29 -20.00
C SER A 490 -5.67 4.25 -21.31
N ARG A 491 -4.83 5.27 -21.47
CA ARG A 491 -3.90 5.37 -22.61
C ARG A 491 -2.53 5.84 -22.14
N THR A 492 -1.48 5.20 -22.69
CA THR A 492 -0.09 5.62 -22.46
C THR A 492 0.80 5.27 -23.65
N SER A 493 1.99 5.89 -23.68
CA SER A 493 3.06 5.56 -24.62
C SER A 493 4.27 5.02 -23.83
N ILE A 494 4.54 3.74 -23.96
CA ILE A 494 5.59 3.02 -23.22
C ILE A 494 6.92 3.11 -23.99
N PRO A 495 8.03 3.58 -23.37
CA PRO A 495 9.32 3.73 -24.03
C PRO A 495 10.08 2.40 -24.09
N ALA A 496 9.57 1.41 -24.86
CA ALA A 496 10.25 0.14 -25.06
C ALA A 496 11.56 0.33 -25.83
N LYS A 497 12.52 -0.59 -25.65
CA LYS A 497 13.89 -0.50 -26.21
C LYS A 497 13.90 -0.33 -27.73
N SER A 498 12.98 -0.97 -28.45
CA SER A 498 12.88 -0.88 -29.92
C SER A 498 12.03 0.31 -30.42
N GLY A 499 11.60 1.20 -29.53
CA GLY A 499 10.77 2.37 -29.80
C GLY A 499 9.46 2.36 -29.02
N ALA A 500 8.77 3.49 -28.99
CA ALA A 500 7.54 3.65 -28.22
C ALA A 500 6.43 2.68 -28.68
N VAL A 501 5.65 2.19 -27.73
CA VAL A 501 4.46 1.38 -27.93
C VAL A 501 3.29 2.11 -27.25
N THR A 502 2.28 2.49 -28.01
CA THR A 502 1.07 3.07 -27.46
C THR A 502 0.08 1.96 -27.11
N ILE A 503 -0.34 1.94 -25.85
CA ILE A 503 -1.40 1.04 -25.35
C ILE A 503 -2.63 1.88 -25.02
N THR A 504 -3.79 1.40 -25.48
CA THR A 504 -5.08 1.96 -25.08
C THR A 504 -5.96 0.84 -24.58
N GLN A 505 -6.36 0.90 -23.30
CA GLN A 505 -7.34 -0.01 -22.70
C GLN A 505 -8.73 0.62 -22.72
N SER A 506 -9.74 -0.18 -23.05
CA SER A 506 -11.16 0.15 -22.90
C SER A 506 -11.84 -0.98 -22.13
N THR A 507 -12.44 -0.67 -20.99
CA THR A 507 -13.06 -1.65 -20.11
C THR A 507 -14.02 -0.98 -19.14
N ASP A 508 -15.04 -1.72 -18.68
CA ASP A 508 -15.91 -1.36 -17.55
C ASP A 508 -15.56 -2.17 -16.30
N TYR A 509 -14.32 -2.66 -16.21
CA TYR A 509 -13.81 -3.33 -15.01
C TYR A 509 -13.79 -2.33 -13.83
N PRO A 510 -14.17 -2.72 -12.62
CA PRO A 510 -14.41 -4.07 -12.11
C PRO A 510 -15.87 -4.57 -12.23
N TRP A 511 -16.73 -3.87 -12.98
CA TRP A 511 -18.15 -4.24 -13.11
C TRP A 511 -18.40 -5.31 -14.18
N HIS A 512 -17.61 -5.30 -15.25
CA HIS A 512 -17.67 -6.24 -16.36
C HIS A 512 -16.29 -6.85 -16.65
N GLY A 513 -16.25 -8.05 -17.20
CA GLY A 513 -15.03 -8.81 -17.46
C GLY A 513 -14.39 -8.57 -18.83
N HIS A 514 -15.04 -7.79 -19.70
CA HIS A 514 -14.51 -7.49 -21.03
C HIS A 514 -13.40 -6.42 -20.94
N VAL A 515 -12.22 -6.76 -21.46
CA VAL A 515 -11.07 -5.86 -21.55
C VAL A 515 -10.58 -5.85 -22.98
N LYS A 516 -10.55 -4.67 -23.59
CA LYS A 516 -10.02 -4.45 -24.94
C LYS A 516 -8.73 -3.64 -24.85
N ILE A 517 -7.66 -4.16 -25.46
CA ILE A 517 -6.33 -3.54 -25.48
C ILE A 517 -5.92 -3.32 -26.92
N ASN A 518 -5.88 -2.05 -27.34
CA ASN A 518 -5.32 -1.67 -28.61
C ASN A 518 -3.81 -1.47 -28.46
N VAL A 519 -3.03 -2.06 -29.37
CA VAL A 519 -1.57 -1.99 -29.40
C VAL A 519 -1.15 -1.28 -30.68
N ASP A 520 -0.49 -0.15 -30.55
CA ASP A 520 0.07 0.59 -31.68
C ASP A 520 1.59 0.71 -31.53
N CYS A 521 2.29 0.03 -32.39
CA CYS A 521 3.76 0.05 -32.45
C CYS A 521 4.30 1.05 -33.48
N GLY A 522 3.43 1.76 -34.22
CA GLY A 522 3.81 2.63 -35.33
C GLY A 522 4.38 1.89 -36.53
N VAL A 523 5.22 0.89 -36.30
CA VAL A 523 5.80 -0.03 -37.29
C VAL A 523 5.70 -1.46 -36.76
N THR A 524 5.60 -2.43 -37.69
CA THR A 524 5.58 -3.86 -37.31
C THR A 524 6.83 -4.24 -36.54
N ARG A 525 6.66 -4.83 -35.36
CA ARG A 525 7.78 -5.30 -34.53
C ARG A 525 7.44 -6.54 -33.70
N GLN A 526 8.45 -7.36 -33.46
CA GLN A 526 8.36 -8.50 -32.55
C GLN A 526 8.40 -8.00 -31.11
N MET A 527 7.40 -8.37 -30.31
CA MET A 527 7.27 -7.98 -28.91
C MET A 527 6.43 -9.02 -28.16
N ALA A 528 6.75 -9.25 -26.88
CA ALA A 528 5.87 -9.98 -25.98
C ALA A 528 4.98 -9.00 -25.21
N LEU A 529 3.65 -9.19 -25.31
CA LEU A 529 2.68 -8.53 -24.45
C LEU A 529 2.29 -9.53 -23.37
N HIS A 530 2.54 -9.14 -22.13
CA HIS A 530 2.22 -9.90 -20.92
C HIS A 530 0.95 -9.28 -20.29
N VAL A 531 -0.16 -10.01 -20.32
CA VAL A 531 -1.43 -9.54 -19.73
C VAL A 531 -1.75 -10.39 -18.52
N ARG A 532 -1.88 -9.76 -17.36
CA ARG A 532 -2.18 -10.46 -16.11
C ARG A 532 -3.49 -11.24 -16.25
N ILE A 533 -3.50 -12.47 -15.81
CA ILE A 533 -4.71 -13.25 -15.61
C ILE A 533 -4.95 -13.38 -14.11
N PRO A 534 -5.95 -12.68 -13.55
CA PRO A 534 -6.17 -12.69 -12.10
C PRO A 534 -6.36 -14.11 -11.55
N GLY A 535 -5.78 -14.37 -10.38
CA GLY A 535 -5.87 -15.68 -9.73
C GLY A 535 -7.32 -16.10 -9.49
N TRP A 536 -8.17 -15.17 -9.04
CA TRP A 536 -9.61 -15.45 -8.83
C TRP A 536 -10.31 -15.92 -10.13
N ALA A 537 -9.88 -15.46 -11.29
CA ALA A 537 -10.42 -15.89 -12.59
C ALA A 537 -9.92 -17.28 -13.02
N GLN A 538 -8.99 -17.86 -12.27
CA GLN A 538 -8.40 -19.18 -12.47
C GLN A 538 -8.77 -20.15 -11.34
N SER A 539 -9.73 -19.82 -10.48
CA SER A 539 -10.07 -20.57 -9.26
C SER A 539 -8.91 -20.65 -8.26
N VAL A 540 -8.02 -19.65 -8.26
CA VAL A 540 -6.93 -19.47 -7.29
C VAL A 540 -7.23 -18.20 -6.50
N GLU A 541 -8.06 -18.32 -5.47
CA GLU A 541 -8.45 -17.15 -4.66
C GLU A 541 -7.28 -16.60 -3.84
N ASN A 542 -6.36 -17.45 -3.42
CA ASN A 542 -5.15 -17.07 -2.71
C ASN A 542 -4.02 -18.05 -3.10
N PRO A 543 -2.79 -17.58 -3.36
CA PRO A 543 -1.72 -18.43 -3.89
C PRO A 543 -1.25 -19.53 -2.91
N PHE A 544 -1.61 -19.44 -1.64
CA PHE A 544 -1.25 -20.42 -0.61
C PHE A 544 -2.46 -21.21 -0.07
N GLY A 545 -3.64 -21.03 -0.65
CA GLY A 545 -4.86 -21.74 -0.22
C GLY A 545 -5.39 -21.27 1.14
N LEU A 546 -5.08 -20.04 1.57
CA LEU A 546 -5.71 -19.43 2.74
C LEU A 546 -7.22 -19.24 2.50
N TYR A 547 -7.57 -18.89 1.28
CA TYR A 547 -8.95 -18.79 0.79
C TYR A 547 -9.13 -19.62 -0.47
N ASN A 548 -10.33 -20.18 -0.64
CA ASN A 548 -10.70 -21.01 -1.75
C ASN A 548 -12.02 -20.54 -2.36
N SER A 549 -12.06 -20.46 -3.68
CA SER A 549 -13.27 -20.24 -4.47
C SER A 549 -13.15 -20.95 -5.81
N ALA A 550 -14.23 -20.98 -6.59
CA ALA A 550 -14.22 -21.53 -7.93
C ALA A 550 -15.01 -20.63 -8.89
N VAL A 551 -14.55 -20.60 -10.14
CA VAL A 551 -15.29 -20.06 -11.29
C VAL A 551 -15.68 -21.19 -12.22
N SER A 552 -16.85 -21.06 -12.86
CA SER A 552 -17.35 -22.07 -13.80
C SER A 552 -16.88 -21.84 -15.24
N SER A 553 -16.55 -20.60 -15.56
CA SER A 553 -16.15 -20.18 -16.91
C SER A 553 -14.64 -19.92 -16.98
N ALA A 554 -14.03 -20.29 -18.10
CA ALA A 554 -12.61 -20.01 -18.35
C ALA A 554 -12.41 -18.63 -18.96
N VAL A 555 -11.25 -18.03 -18.70
CA VAL A 555 -10.77 -16.80 -19.37
C VAL A 555 -10.63 -17.07 -20.87
N LYS A 556 -11.08 -16.11 -21.69
CA LYS A 556 -10.96 -16.18 -23.16
C LYS A 556 -10.09 -15.03 -23.66
N LEU A 557 -9.23 -15.32 -24.62
CA LEU A 557 -8.40 -14.33 -25.30
C LEU A 557 -8.61 -14.42 -26.82
N SER A 558 -8.62 -13.27 -27.47
CA SER A 558 -8.59 -13.19 -28.92
C SER A 558 -7.66 -12.05 -29.38
N VAL A 559 -7.03 -12.23 -30.54
CA VAL A 559 -6.27 -11.17 -31.23
C VAL A 559 -6.91 -10.95 -32.60
N ASN A 560 -7.31 -9.71 -32.85
CA ASN A 560 -8.01 -9.31 -34.08
C ASN A 560 -9.24 -10.19 -34.36
N GLY A 561 -10.02 -10.50 -33.31
CA GLY A 561 -11.21 -11.35 -33.39
C GLY A 561 -10.93 -12.85 -33.54
N LYS A 562 -9.67 -13.29 -33.56
CA LYS A 562 -9.30 -14.71 -33.62
C LYS A 562 -8.95 -15.20 -32.22
N ALA A 563 -9.64 -16.23 -31.74
CA ALA A 563 -9.33 -16.84 -30.45
C ALA A 563 -7.89 -17.40 -30.45
N ILE A 564 -7.20 -17.18 -29.33
CA ILE A 564 -5.86 -17.67 -29.07
C ILE A 564 -5.84 -18.51 -27.79
N ALA A 565 -4.85 -19.42 -27.70
CA ALA A 565 -4.63 -20.16 -26.46
C ALA A 565 -4.12 -19.24 -25.35
N VAL A 566 -4.59 -19.46 -24.14
CA VAL A 566 -4.12 -18.76 -22.94
C VAL A 566 -2.90 -19.52 -22.43
N ASN A 567 -1.71 -19.01 -22.71
CA ASN A 567 -0.44 -19.56 -22.20
C ASN A 567 0.03 -18.67 -21.03
N ILE A 568 -0.07 -19.19 -19.81
CA ILE A 568 0.22 -18.45 -18.58
C ILE A 568 1.62 -18.77 -18.09
N VAL A 569 2.43 -17.73 -17.91
CA VAL A 569 3.75 -17.80 -17.28
C VAL A 569 3.80 -16.73 -16.18
N ASP A 570 4.15 -17.12 -14.97
CA ASP A 570 4.20 -16.24 -13.80
C ASP A 570 2.92 -15.38 -13.63
N GLY A 571 1.75 -15.98 -13.91
CA GLY A 571 0.43 -15.35 -13.81
C GLY A 571 0.07 -14.42 -14.98
N TYR A 572 0.91 -14.27 -15.99
CA TYR A 572 0.62 -13.51 -17.21
C TYR A 572 0.32 -14.41 -18.39
N ALA A 573 -0.72 -14.09 -19.17
CA ALA A 573 -0.85 -14.58 -20.52
C ALA A 573 0.20 -13.90 -21.39
N VAL A 574 1.09 -14.71 -21.99
CA VAL A 574 2.22 -14.21 -22.80
C VAL A 574 1.88 -14.32 -24.26
N ILE A 575 1.73 -13.18 -24.95
CA ILE A 575 1.40 -13.09 -26.37
C ILE A 575 2.63 -12.56 -27.12
N ASN A 576 3.50 -13.48 -27.56
CA ASN A 576 4.72 -13.15 -28.26
C ASN A 576 4.52 -13.28 -29.78
N ARG A 577 4.46 -12.14 -30.47
CA ARG A 577 4.20 -12.07 -31.91
C ARG A 577 4.73 -10.77 -32.52
N GLU A 578 4.65 -10.68 -33.85
CA GLU A 578 4.75 -9.40 -34.55
C GLU A 578 3.45 -8.61 -34.31
N TRP A 579 3.61 -7.39 -33.78
CA TRP A 579 2.54 -6.44 -33.55
C TRP A 579 2.62 -5.31 -34.59
N CYS A 580 1.47 -4.94 -35.11
CA CYS A 580 1.30 -3.85 -36.05
C CYS A 580 0.50 -2.71 -35.42
N ALA A 581 0.41 -1.58 -36.12
CA ALA A 581 -0.55 -0.55 -35.75
C ALA A 581 -1.98 -1.12 -35.78
N ASP A 582 -2.79 -0.71 -34.82
CA ASP A 582 -4.21 -1.08 -34.68
C ASP A 582 -4.49 -2.56 -34.35
N ASP A 583 -3.46 -3.36 -33.95
CA ASP A 583 -3.73 -4.69 -33.42
C ASP A 583 -4.53 -4.61 -32.10
N VAL A 584 -5.51 -5.50 -31.96
CA VAL A 584 -6.45 -5.54 -30.84
C VAL A 584 -6.35 -6.88 -30.13
N LEU A 585 -6.05 -6.85 -28.83
CA LEU A 585 -6.25 -7.96 -27.92
C LEU A 585 -7.56 -7.74 -27.16
N GLU A 586 -8.40 -8.77 -27.12
CA GLU A 586 -9.60 -8.79 -26.29
C GLU A 586 -9.53 -9.95 -25.30
N MET A 587 -9.93 -9.67 -24.07
CA MET A 587 -10.00 -10.63 -22.98
C MET A 587 -11.39 -10.62 -22.37
N GLU A 588 -11.90 -11.80 -22.01
CA GLU A 588 -13.14 -12.00 -21.29
C GLU A 588 -12.85 -12.73 -19.99
N LEU A 589 -13.07 -12.03 -18.85
CA LEU A 589 -12.92 -12.57 -17.49
C LEU A 589 -14.28 -13.05 -16.96
N PRO A 590 -14.32 -14.16 -16.17
CA PRO A 590 -15.56 -14.69 -15.61
C PRO A 590 -16.07 -13.84 -14.45
N MET A 591 -17.04 -12.95 -14.68
CA MET A 591 -17.65 -12.08 -13.67
C MET A 591 -18.91 -12.71 -13.07
N GLU A 592 -18.75 -13.91 -12.53
CA GLU A 592 -19.81 -14.64 -11.83
C GLU A 592 -19.69 -14.50 -10.30
N PRO A 593 -20.81 -14.61 -9.55
CA PRO A 593 -20.73 -14.62 -8.09
C PRO A 593 -19.91 -15.82 -7.62
N ARG A 594 -18.96 -15.58 -6.72
CA ARG A 594 -18.16 -16.63 -6.09
C ARG A 594 -18.45 -16.72 -4.61
N VAL A 595 -18.46 -17.95 -4.11
CA VAL A 595 -18.47 -18.26 -2.68
C VAL A 595 -17.04 -18.53 -2.25
N ILE A 596 -16.53 -17.74 -1.31
CA ILE A 596 -15.19 -17.89 -0.76
C ILE A 596 -15.30 -18.59 0.60
N THR A 597 -14.49 -19.61 0.80
CA THR A 597 -14.32 -20.30 2.10
C THR A 597 -12.88 -20.16 2.57
N ALA A 598 -12.67 -20.13 3.88
CA ALA A 598 -11.34 -20.10 4.46
C ALA A 598 -10.74 -21.51 4.64
N ASN A 599 -9.43 -21.57 4.72
CA ASN A 599 -8.68 -22.76 5.12
C ASN A 599 -9.17 -23.26 6.50
N GLU A 600 -9.23 -24.56 6.70
CA GLU A 600 -9.70 -25.19 7.97
C GLU A 600 -8.89 -24.80 9.21
N GLN A 601 -7.65 -24.34 9.02
CA GLN A 601 -6.82 -23.83 10.10
C GLN A 601 -7.33 -22.48 10.65
N VAL A 602 -8.11 -21.72 9.86
CA VAL A 602 -8.77 -20.49 10.30
C VAL A 602 -10.06 -20.83 11.04
N LYS A 603 -9.91 -21.22 12.29
CA LYS A 603 -11.01 -21.77 13.10
C LYS A 603 -12.18 -20.81 13.29
N GLN A 604 -11.90 -19.50 13.31
CA GLN A 604 -12.90 -18.43 13.48
C GLN A 604 -13.89 -18.37 12.31
N LEU A 605 -13.51 -18.90 11.14
CA LEU A 605 -14.31 -18.86 9.91
C LEU A 605 -14.90 -20.22 9.50
N ASN A 606 -14.76 -21.23 10.35
CA ASN A 606 -15.32 -22.55 10.07
C ASN A 606 -16.85 -22.47 9.94
N GLY A 607 -17.40 -23.01 8.84
CA GLY A 607 -18.84 -22.96 8.54
C GLY A 607 -19.33 -21.60 8.05
N MET A 608 -18.42 -20.70 7.68
CA MET A 608 -18.75 -19.39 7.12
C MET A 608 -18.26 -19.26 5.68
N CYS A 609 -18.85 -18.32 4.96
CA CYS A 609 -18.42 -17.93 3.62
C CYS A 609 -18.46 -16.41 3.46
N ALA A 610 -17.66 -15.91 2.52
CA ALA A 610 -17.77 -14.56 1.97
C ALA A 610 -18.20 -14.63 0.50
N LEU A 611 -18.74 -13.54 -0.02
CA LEU A 611 -19.18 -13.45 -1.40
C LEU A 611 -18.25 -12.52 -2.18
N ALA A 612 -17.99 -12.86 -3.45
CA ALA A 612 -17.17 -12.04 -4.34
C ALA A 612 -17.68 -12.07 -5.78
N CYS A 613 -17.35 -11.02 -6.54
CA CYS A 613 -17.49 -10.98 -7.99
C CYS A 613 -16.33 -10.15 -8.56
N GLY A 614 -15.59 -10.69 -9.54
CA GLY A 614 -14.35 -10.06 -9.98
C GLY A 614 -13.38 -9.87 -8.79
N PRO A 615 -12.70 -8.72 -8.66
CA PRO A 615 -11.78 -8.45 -7.56
C PRO A 615 -12.48 -8.02 -6.27
N ILE A 616 -13.80 -7.80 -6.30
CA ILE A 616 -14.55 -7.16 -5.23
C ILE A 616 -15.14 -8.19 -4.28
N ILE A 617 -14.95 -7.97 -2.99
CA ILE A 617 -15.63 -8.66 -1.89
C ILE A 617 -16.95 -7.94 -1.60
N TYR A 618 -18.00 -8.69 -1.29
CA TYR A 618 -19.34 -8.19 -1.05
C TYR A 618 -19.77 -8.44 0.39
N SER A 619 -20.57 -7.53 0.91
CA SER A 619 -21.10 -7.60 2.27
C SER A 619 -22.59 -7.30 2.29
N LEU A 620 -23.27 -7.85 3.29
CA LEU A 620 -24.67 -7.55 3.55
C LEU A 620 -24.76 -6.42 4.56
N GLU A 621 -25.40 -5.30 4.20
CA GLU A 621 -25.70 -4.18 5.09
C GLU A 621 -27.18 -4.20 5.48
N LYS A 622 -27.49 -3.78 6.69
CA LYS A 622 -28.85 -3.85 7.25
C LYS A 622 -29.89 -3.12 6.43
N SER A 623 -29.53 -2.00 5.80
CA SER A 623 -30.41 -1.21 4.94
C SER A 623 -31.07 -2.04 3.81
N ASP A 624 -30.37 -3.06 3.31
CA ASP A 624 -30.85 -3.93 2.24
C ASP A 624 -31.30 -5.32 2.75
N ASN A 625 -30.96 -5.66 4.01
CA ASN A 625 -31.14 -6.99 4.58
C ASN A 625 -31.63 -6.90 6.02
N ALA A 626 -32.93 -6.87 6.23
CA ALA A 626 -33.53 -6.69 7.56
C ALA A 626 -33.01 -7.73 8.58
N GLU A 627 -32.78 -8.96 8.15
CA GLU A 627 -32.35 -10.09 8.98
C GLU A 627 -30.83 -10.35 8.91
N VAL A 628 -30.02 -9.32 8.64
CA VAL A 628 -28.57 -9.44 8.42
C VAL A 628 -27.83 -10.20 9.53
N ALA A 629 -28.31 -10.12 10.78
CA ALA A 629 -27.67 -10.77 11.92
C ALA A 629 -27.91 -12.30 11.99
N SER A 630 -29.04 -12.79 11.46
CA SER A 630 -29.42 -14.21 11.52
C SER A 630 -29.36 -14.93 10.18
N LEU A 631 -29.00 -14.21 9.10
CA LEU A 631 -29.00 -14.77 7.75
C LEU A 631 -27.85 -15.75 7.54
N ALA A 632 -28.16 -16.97 7.12
CA ALA A 632 -27.22 -17.96 6.63
C ALA A 632 -27.38 -18.14 5.10
N ILE A 633 -26.28 -18.20 4.38
CA ILE A 633 -26.26 -18.30 2.91
C ILE A 633 -26.57 -19.73 2.46
N ASP A 634 -27.49 -19.89 1.54
CA ASP A 634 -27.67 -21.14 0.80
C ASP A 634 -26.71 -21.16 -0.41
N THR A 635 -25.55 -21.77 -0.24
CA THR A 635 -24.51 -21.84 -1.28
C THR A 635 -24.90 -22.73 -2.45
N THR A 636 -26.00 -23.48 -2.35
CA THR A 636 -26.53 -24.33 -3.43
C THR A 636 -27.58 -23.61 -4.26
N ALA A 637 -28.16 -22.53 -3.75
CA ALA A 637 -29.09 -21.69 -4.46
C ALA A 637 -28.40 -20.80 -5.50
N PRO A 638 -29.04 -20.53 -6.64
CA PRO A 638 -28.43 -19.64 -7.63
C PRO A 638 -28.31 -18.22 -7.13
N MET A 639 -27.18 -17.61 -7.41
CA MET A 639 -26.92 -16.19 -7.19
C MET A 639 -26.80 -15.46 -8.53
N SER A 640 -27.07 -14.16 -8.53
CA SER A 640 -26.97 -13.32 -9.72
C SER A 640 -26.27 -12.02 -9.41
N VAL A 641 -25.53 -11.49 -10.37
CA VAL A 641 -24.93 -10.15 -10.33
C VAL A 641 -25.81 -9.20 -11.11
N ARG A 642 -26.07 -8.01 -10.57
CA ARG A 642 -26.87 -6.99 -11.23
C ARG A 642 -26.31 -5.61 -10.94
N PHE A 643 -26.17 -4.78 -11.99
CA PHE A 643 -25.78 -3.39 -11.83
C PHE A 643 -26.98 -2.55 -11.39
N GLU A 644 -26.84 -1.81 -10.28
CA GLU A 644 -27.84 -0.92 -9.70
C GLU A 644 -27.36 0.55 -9.83
N PRO A 645 -27.76 1.27 -10.88
CA PRO A 645 -27.21 2.58 -11.21
C PRO A 645 -27.52 3.67 -10.17
N ASN A 646 -28.58 3.49 -9.39
CA ASN A 646 -29.03 4.47 -8.39
C ASN A 646 -28.58 4.11 -6.96
N MET A 647 -27.87 3.03 -6.77
CA MET A 647 -27.39 2.58 -5.47
C MET A 647 -25.91 2.93 -5.32
N LEU A 648 -25.54 3.68 -4.26
CA LEU A 648 -24.15 3.97 -3.87
C LEU A 648 -23.27 4.50 -5.02
N GLY A 649 -23.84 5.33 -5.89
CA GLY A 649 -23.13 5.90 -7.05
C GLY A 649 -23.05 5.00 -8.28
N GLY A 650 -23.76 3.87 -8.29
CA GLY A 650 -23.75 2.85 -9.34
C GLY A 650 -22.80 1.70 -9.00
N VAL A 651 -23.36 0.57 -8.57
CA VAL A 651 -22.59 -0.61 -8.15
C VAL A 651 -23.22 -1.90 -8.66
N ASN A 652 -22.40 -2.91 -8.89
CA ASN A 652 -22.89 -4.28 -8.96
C ASN A 652 -23.32 -4.76 -7.56
N VAL A 653 -24.45 -5.45 -7.48
CA VAL A 653 -24.90 -6.15 -6.28
C VAL A 653 -24.99 -7.64 -6.56
N ILE A 654 -24.78 -8.48 -5.55
CA ILE A 654 -25.04 -9.90 -5.60
C ILE A 654 -26.40 -10.15 -4.93
N LYS A 655 -27.33 -10.79 -5.64
CA LYS A 655 -28.64 -11.21 -5.12
C LYS A 655 -28.72 -12.72 -5.06
N GLY A 656 -29.31 -13.22 -3.99
CA GLY A 656 -29.49 -14.64 -3.78
C GLY A 656 -30.49 -14.93 -2.67
N THR A 657 -30.55 -16.19 -2.27
CA THR A 657 -31.42 -16.66 -1.18
C THR A 657 -30.60 -17.34 -0.09
N GLY A 658 -31.07 -17.20 1.12
CA GLY A 658 -30.53 -17.83 2.31
C GLY A 658 -31.65 -18.23 3.27
N VAL A 659 -31.30 -18.47 4.51
CA VAL A 659 -32.24 -18.80 5.58
C VAL A 659 -31.99 -17.87 6.76
N ALA A 660 -33.05 -17.20 7.21
CA ALA A 660 -33.08 -16.41 8.44
C ALA A 660 -34.19 -16.93 9.34
N ASP A 661 -33.90 -17.23 10.59
CA ASP A 661 -34.85 -17.77 11.58
C ASP A 661 -35.65 -19.00 11.07
N GLY A 662 -34.96 -19.87 10.33
CA GLY A 662 -35.54 -21.09 9.75
C GLY A 662 -36.46 -20.89 8.53
N LYS A 663 -36.54 -19.65 8.00
CA LYS A 663 -37.33 -19.33 6.79
C LYS A 663 -36.43 -18.88 5.66
N SER A 664 -36.87 -19.14 4.42
CA SER A 664 -36.20 -18.62 3.25
C SER A 664 -36.22 -17.08 3.25
N ALA A 665 -35.10 -16.46 3.03
CA ALA A 665 -34.93 -15.00 2.95
C ALA A 665 -34.10 -14.64 1.72
N GLU A 666 -34.50 -13.61 0.98
CA GLU A 666 -33.69 -13.03 -0.07
C GLU A 666 -32.62 -12.12 0.53
N PHE A 667 -31.46 -12.01 -0.12
CA PHE A 667 -30.43 -11.05 0.27
C PHE A 667 -29.92 -10.22 -0.91
N THR A 668 -29.40 -9.04 -0.58
CA THR A 668 -28.67 -8.17 -1.49
C THR A 668 -27.34 -7.81 -0.85
N ALA A 669 -26.23 -8.24 -1.47
CA ALA A 669 -24.89 -7.91 -1.04
C ALA A 669 -24.33 -6.76 -1.89
N ILE A 670 -23.70 -5.79 -1.26
CA ILE A 670 -23.07 -4.62 -1.85
C ILE A 670 -21.54 -4.72 -1.78
N PRO A 671 -20.77 -4.00 -2.62
CA PRO A 671 -19.32 -3.96 -2.49
C PRO A 671 -18.84 -3.56 -1.10
N TYR A 672 -17.85 -4.26 -0.56
CA TYR A 672 -17.28 -3.99 0.77
C TYR A 672 -16.79 -2.53 0.89
N PHE A 673 -16.14 -1.98 -0.14
CA PHE A 673 -15.68 -0.59 -0.13
C PHE A 673 -16.81 0.45 -0.01
N ALA A 674 -18.03 0.08 -0.32
CA ALA A 674 -19.18 0.97 -0.26
C ALA A 674 -19.91 0.97 1.09
N LEU A 675 -19.50 0.13 2.04
CA LEU A 675 -20.07 0.06 3.39
C LEU A 675 -19.98 1.40 4.14
N GLY A 676 -20.96 1.64 5.02
CA GLY A 676 -20.97 2.81 5.90
C GLY A 676 -21.19 4.16 5.21
N ASN A 677 -21.60 4.18 3.92
CA ASN A 677 -21.96 5.42 3.22
C ASN A 677 -23.42 5.83 3.42
N ARG A 678 -24.24 4.96 4.04
CA ARG A 678 -25.65 5.24 4.34
C ARG A 678 -25.91 5.49 5.83
N GLY A 679 -24.86 5.69 6.60
CA GLY A 679 -24.88 5.92 8.02
C GLY A 679 -24.31 4.75 8.81
N HIS A 680 -24.69 4.70 10.10
CA HIS A 680 -24.24 3.68 11.05
C HIS A 680 -25.13 2.44 10.92
N GLU A 681 -24.68 1.44 10.18
CA GLU A 681 -25.46 0.25 9.86
C GLU A 681 -24.70 -1.03 10.23
N PRO A 682 -25.35 -2.01 10.87
CA PRO A 682 -24.78 -3.36 10.99
C PRO A 682 -24.53 -3.98 9.62
N TYR A 683 -23.41 -4.68 9.50
CA TYR A 683 -23.06 -5.42 8.26
C TYR A 683 -22.30 -6.70 8.54
N ARG A 684 -22.34 -7.61 7.54
CA ARG A 684 -21.63 -8.90 7.56
C ARG A 684 -20.95 -9.14 6.23
N THR A 685 -19.66 -9.39 6.24
CA THR A 685 -18.86 -9.87 5.12
C THR A 685 -18.72 -11.40 5.19
N TRP A 686 -18.46 -11.93 6.39
CA TRP A 686 -18.50 -13.36 6.65
C TRP A 686 -19.86 -13.77 7.19
N LEU A 687 -20.48 -14.72 6.54
CA LEU A 687 -21.83 -15.16 6.75
C LEU A 687 -21.87 -16.67 7.04
N PRO A 688 -22.69 -17.16 7.97
CA PRO A 688 -22.87 -18.58 8.15
C PRO A 688 -23.33 -19.25 6.85
N ILE A 689 -22.84 -20.47 6.60
CA ILE A 689 -23.38 -21.34 5.54
C ILE A 689 -24.58 -22.09 6.10
N LYS A 690 -25.66 -22.13 5.34
CA LYS A 690 -26.85 -22.93 5.66
C LYS A 690 -26.43 -24.40 5.81
N GLN A 691 -26.75 -24.99 6.94
CA GLN A 691 -26.55 -26.40 7.24
C GLN A 691 -27.64 -27.26 6.56
#